data_38482a6890bf7cc64bd675da49867005
#
_entry.id   38482a6890bf7cc64bd675da49867005
#
_cell.length_a   1.000
_cell.length_b   1.000
_cell.length_c   1.000
_cell.angle_alpha   90.00
_cell.angle_beta   90.00
_cell.angle_gamma   90.00
#
_symmetry.space_group_name_H-M   'P 1'
#
loop_
_entity.id
_entity.type
_entity.pdbx_description
1 polymer ?
#
loop_
_entity_poly.entity_id
_entity_poly.type
_entity_poly.pdbx_seq_one_letter_code
_entity_poly.pdbx_strand_id
1 'polypeptide(L)'
;MRRVLAGALATSVVAALVAVAQVGSGAAAADDPVVVVTSTFEDATTQGWAPRGGHAVEVGTAVAHGGTHSLAATGRTQNWEGPTLDLLDEVDPGTRYELSVWVRLAAGEAATQARLSVERRTAGTPSYGQVVGNTAVTADGWVNLRGGYTLAADVDFLAAYVELTSATASLHIDDFTLSYTPLPPIQTDIPSVKDALADHFEAVGAAVEPAQLLGNHGQLLAKHFNSITPGNQLKWDATEPAEGAFRFADADALVAFAQANGMAVRGHTLVWHQQTPAWVFQDAAGADMTPTPANKALLLARLEAHIRAVVGHYGDDIGVWDVVNEVIDENQADGLRRSRWFEIAGLDYLRTAFRVAREVAPNAVLVINDYNTNVPAKRDKLHDLVALLRAEGVPVDAVGHQMHVNVQWPSVAETEAMITKFAPLGVDQQITEMDISVYTDNSQSYPTPPAEVLLAQAHRYRDLFEVFKRHSDEISSVTLWGLADDNTWLDSFPVTRKDHPLLFDTRLQAKDAYWGVVDPSQIGGPTTTTTTTTTTTTTDSPPPASCAVSYDIAGQWQNGFQGSVRITNRSTAPIDKWTLTWHYANGQRVTQLWNGAFRQSGGQVTVDHVAWNHLIPAGGSTSIGFIGTWSGVNTKPTAFTLNGLACRLG
;
A
#
# COMPACT_ATOMS: atom_id res chain seq x y z
N MET A 1 -29.67 53.01 -27.68
CA MET A 1 -29.78 53.53 -29.07
C MET A 1 -29.10 52.50 -29.98
N ARG A 2 -29.91 51.78 -30.65
CA ARG A 2 -29.96 51.32 -32.01
C ARG A 2 -28.75 51.64 -32.91
N ARG A 3 -28.11 50.63 -33.52
CA ARG A 3 -28.24 50.38 -34.97
C ARG A 3 -27.73 48.98 -35.32
N VAL A 4 -28.62 48.26 -35.95
CA VAL A 4 -28.51 47.06 -36.78
C VAL A 4 -27.93 47.48 -38.14
N LEU A 5 -27.07 46.65 -38.73
CA LEU A 5 -26.97 46.55 -40.19
C LEU A 5 -26.60 45.12 -40.59
N ALA A 6 -27.47 44.54 -41.34
CA ALA A 6 -27.39 43.25 -41.98
C ALA A 6 -26.59 43.36 -43.29
N GLY A 7 -25.95 42.29 -43.73
CA GLY A 7 -25.34 42.13 -45.04
C GLY A 7 -25.15 40.67 -45.38
N ALA A 8 -25.73 40.26 -46.49
CA ALA A 8 -26.19 38.92 -46.89
C ALA A 8 -25.13 37.99 -47.49
N LEU A 9 -25.42 36.73 -47.30
CA LEU A 9 -25.23 35.50 -48.12
C LEU A 9 -24.20 35.43 -49.26
N ALA A 10 -23.37 34.40 -49.19
CA ALA A 10 -23.04 33.59 -50.35
C ALA A 10 -22.84 32.13 -49.87
N THR A 11 -23.77 31.28 -50.29
CA THR A 11 -23.81 29.84 -50.12
C THR A 11 -22.84 29.16 -51.10
N SER A 12 -21.92 28.34 -50.59
CA SER A 12 -21.24 27.31 -51.36
C SER A 12 -21.38 25.97 -50.64
N VAL A 13 -22.24 25.11 -51.17
CA VAL A 13 -22.44 23.74 -50.73
C VAL A 13 -21.28 22.90 -51.26
N VAL A 14 -20.41 22.44 -50.38
CA VAL A 14 -19.52 21.30 -50.67
C VAL A 14 -20.02 20.14 -49.82
N ALA A 15 -20.62 19.15 -50.48
CA ALA A 15 -21.02 17.91 -49.88
C ALA A 15 -19.77 17.06 -49.58
N ALA A 16 -19.34 17.01 -48.32
CA ALA A 16 -18.42 16.01 -47.86
C ALA A 16 -19.24 14.81 -47.35
N LEU A 17 -19.08 13.66 -48.01
CA LEU A 17 -19.55 12.38 -47.48
C LEU A 17 -18.80 12.06 -46.19
N VAL A 18 -19.44 12.26 -45.08
CA VAL A 18 -18.98 11.70 -43.78
C VAL A 18 -19.46 10.24 -43.78
N ALA A 19 -18.55 9.31 -43.95
CA ALA A 19 -18.77 7.92 -43.61
C ALA A 19 -18.86 7.86 -42.04
N VAL A 20 -20.08 7.80 -41.54
CA VAL A 20 -20.32 7.50 -40.11
C VAL A 20 -19.99 6.03 -39.95
N ALA A 21 -18.78 5.74 -39.47
CA ALA A 21 -18.50 4.48 -38.82
C ALA A 21 -19.37 4.46 -37.57
N GLN A 22 -20.36 3.60 -37.51
CA GLN A 22 -21.05 3.26 -36.27
C GLN A 22 -20.01 2.59 -35.37
N VAL A 23 -19.38 3.38 -34.51
CA VAL A 23 -18.71 2.87 -33.33
C VAL A 23 -19.86 2.44 -32.41
N GLY A 24 -20.07 1.13 -32.30
CA GLY A 24 -20.94 0.58 -31.28
C GLY A 24 -20.45 1.09 -29.94
N SER A 25 -21.31 1.83 -29.24
CA SER A 25 -21.10 2.20 -27.85
C SER A 25 -21.23 0.95 -26.99
N GLY A 26 -20.20 0.10 -26.98
CA GLY A 26 -19.94 -0.77 -25.84
C GLY A 26 -19.48 0.18 -24.72
N ALA A 27 -20.22 0.23 -23.62
CA ALA A 27 -19.69 0.83 -22.40
C ALA A 27 -18.34 0.16 -22.14
N ALA A 28 -17.26 0.94 -22.10
CA ALA A 28 -15.95 0.44 -21.69
C ALA A 28 -16.12 -0.28 -20.35
N ALA A 29 -15.54 -1.46 -20.22
CA ALA A 29 -15.53 -2.15 -18.92
C ALA A 29 -14.87 -1.19 -17.92
N ALA A 30 -15.32 -1.18 -16.67
CA ALA A 30 -14.85 -0.26 -15.63
C ALA A 30 -13.34 -0.39 -15.33
N ASP A 31 -12.65 -1.31 -15.98
CA ASP A 31 -11.24 -1.63 -15.83
C ASP A 31 -10.35 -1.14 -16.99
N ASP A 32 -10.92 -0.59 -18.06
CA ASP A 32 -10.14 -0.11 -19.20
C ASP A 32 -9.51 1.26 -18.88
N PRO A 33 -8.21 1.44 -19.12
CA PRO A 33 -7.56 2.73 -18.94
C PRO A 33 -8.18 3.80 -19.85
N VAL A 34 -8.47 4.96 -19.27
CA VAL A 34 -8.86 6.15 -20.00
C VAL A 34 -7.60 6.89 -20.41
N VAL A 35 -7.36 7.03 -21.71
CA VAL A 35 -6.26 7.82 -22.24
C VAL A 35 -6.70 9.28 -22.31
N VAL A 36 -5.97 10.15 -21.60
CA VAL A 36 -6.25 11.59 -21.52
C VAL A 36 -5.45 12.36 -22.56
N VAL A 37 -4.15 12.04 -22.67
CA VAL A 37 -3.25 12.69 -23.63
C VAL A 37 -2.50 11.63 -24.43
N THR A 38 -2.35 11.87 -25.71
CA THR A 38 -1.50 11.08 -26.61
C THR A 38 -0.68 12.01 -27.50
N SER A 39 0.63 11.77 -27.61
CA SER A 39 1.50 12.47 -28.57
C SER A 39 2.28 11.45 -29.39
N THR A 40 1.90 11.35 -30.66
CA THR A 40 2.52 10.46 -31.65
C THR A 40 3.29 11.24 -32.73
N PHE A 41 3.13 12.57 -32.75
CA PHE A 41 3.75 13.52 -33.69
C PHE A 41 3.43 13.28 -35.19
N GLU A 42 2.53 12.38 -35.53
CA GLU A 42 2.20 12.00 -36.89
C GLU A 42 1.49 13.10 -37.71
N ASP A 43 0.99 14.14 -37.04
CA ASP A 43 0.46 15.34 -37.70
C ASP A 43 1.55 16.38 -38.02
N ALA A 44 2.82 16.04 -37.80
CA ALA A 44 4.00 16.89 -38.00
C ALA A 44 4.00 18.18 -37.13
N THR A 45 3.22 18.20 -36.03
CA THR A 45 3.23 19.26 -35.01
C THR A 45 3.86 18.77 -33.73
N THR A 46 4.32 19.68 -32.86
CA THR A 46 4.87 19.32 -31.55
C THR A 46 3.81 18.87 -30.56
N GLN A 47 2.54 18.95 -30.89
CA GLN A 47 1.40 18.53 -30.05
C GLN A 47 1.48 19.08 -28.61
N GLY A 48 1.89 20.35 -28.47
CA GLY A 48 2.02 21.02 -27.18
C GLY A 48 3.39 20.88 -26.49
N TRP A 49 4.25 19.99 -26.98
CA TRP A 49 5.60 19.86 -26.45
C TRP A 49 6.44 21.09 -26.78
N ALA A 50 7.18 21.58 -25.79
CA ALA A 50 8.03 22.77 -25.87
C ALA A 50 9.42 22.49 -25.26
N PRO A 51 10.44 23.33 -25.55
CA PRO A 51 11.73 23.19 -24.89
C PRO A 51 11.67 23.68 -23.44
N ARG A 52 12.13 22.85 -22.49
CA ARG A 52 12.41 23.27 -21.12
C ARG A 52 13.85 23.77 -21.05
N GLY A 53 14.04 25.09 -21.17
CA GLY A 53 15.36 25.74 -21.26
C GLY A 53 15.67 26.28 -22.63
N GLY A 54 16.97 26.38 -22.98
CA GLY A 54 17.46 27.08 -24.17
C GLY A 54 17.62 26.25 -25.43
N HIS A 55 17.26 24.96 -25.42
CA HIS A 55 17.42 24.01 -26.52
C HIS A 55 16.27 24.11 -27.53
N ALA A 56 16.37 23.41 -28.68
CA ALA A 56 15.33 23.35 -29.68
C ALA A 56 14.57 22.00 -29.62
N VAL A 57 13.26 22.04 -29.94
CA VAL A 57 12.44 20.84 -30.19
C VAL A 57 11.83 20.94 -31.60
N GLU A 58 11.94 19.85 -32.36
CA GLU A 58 11.44 19.80 -33.74
C GLU A 58 10.88 18.41 -34.05
N VAL A 59 9.77 18.36 -34.77
CA VAL A 59 9.23 17.09 -35.30
C VAL A 59 9.96 16.73 -36.59
N GLY A 60 10.37 15.47 -36.70
CA GLY A 60 11.10 14.99 -37.83
C GLY A 60 10.86 13.51 -38.15
N THR A 61 11.35 13.07 -39.30
CA THR A 61 11.21 11.69 -39.83
C THR A 61 12.52 10.91 -39.81
N ALA A 62 13.55 11.40 -39.11
CA ALA A 62 14.85 10.75 -39.06
C ALA A 62 14.81 9.38 -38.36
N VAL A 63 14.06 9.28 -37.29
CA VAL A 63 13.74 8.05 -36.55
C VAL A 63 12.32 8.19 -35.97
N ALA A 64 11.60 7.08 -35.86
CA ALA A 64 10.31 7.01 -35.14
C ALA A 64 10.22 5.70 -34.35
N HIS A 65 9.45 5.69 -33.25
CA HIS A 65 9.09 4.47 -32.54
C HIS A 65 7.82 3.89 -33.17
N GLY A 66 6.75 4.68 -33.23
CA GLY A 66 5.54 4.39 -33.99
C GLY A 66 5.40 5.29 -35.20
N GLY A 67 4.71 4.83 -36.25
CA GLY A 67 4.47 5.66 -37.43
C GLY A 67 5.73 6.10 -38.19
N THR A 68 5.83 7.40 -38.48
CA THR A 68 6.90 7.99 -39.30
C THR A 68 7.56 9.23 -38.67
N HIS A 69 7.02 9.79 -37.63
CA HIS A 69 7.50 11.02 -37.00
C HIS A 69 7.89 10.80 -35.53
N SER A 70 8.82 11.61 -35.06
CA SER A 70 9.13 11.74 -33.62
C SER A 70 9.56 13.17 -33.29
N LEU A 71 9.58 13.54 -32.04
CA LEU A 71 10.07 14.84 -31.57
C LEU A 71 11.55 14.74 -31.20
N ALA A 72 12.40 15.51 -31.84
CA ALA A 72 13.82 15.65 -31.54
C ALA A 72 14.05 16.84 -30.60
N ALA A 73 14.92 16.67 -29.60
CA ALA A 73 15.43 17.73 -28.72
C ALA A 73 16.93 17.85 -28.92
N THR A 74 17.39 19.02 -29.40
CA THR A 74 18.77 19.27 -29.82
C THR A 74 19.32 20.58 -29.25
N GLY A 75 20.65 20.69 -29.15
CA GLY A 75 21.29 21.91 -28.65
C GLY A 75 21.19 22.10 -27.13
N ARG A 76 21.01 21.02 -26.38
CA ARG A 76 21.01 21.03 -24.90
C ARG A 76 22.38 21.43 -24.37
N THR A 77 22.39 22.15 -23.26
CA THR A 77 23.59 22.64 -22.56
C THR A 77 23.58 22.30 -21.06
N GLN A 78 22.42 21.85 -20.54
CA GLN A 78 22.22 21.47 -19.15
C GLN A 78 21.53 20.11 -19.07
N ASN A 79 21.81 19.37 -18.01
CA ASN A 79 21.22 18.03 -17.80
C ASN A 79 19.71 18.08 -17.52
N TRP A 80 19.20 19.20 -16.99
CA TRP A 80 17.78 19.40 -16.71
C TRP A 80 16.97 19.91 -17.92
N GLU A 81 17.64 20.33 -19.02
CA GLU A 81 16.95 20.71 -20.27
C GLU A 81 16.38 19.47 -20.95
N GLY A 82 15.22 19.62 -21.60
CA GLY A 82 14.57 18.55 -22.37
C GLY A 82 13.16 18.92 -22.84
N PRO A 83 12.53 18.09 -23.64
CA PRO A 83 11.16 18.32 -24.08
C PRO A 83 10.20 18.26 -22.89
N THR A 84 9.28 19.22 -22.81
CA THR A 84 8.28 19.35 -21.73
C THR A 84 6.88 19.52 -22.30
N LEU A 85 5.89 18.97 -21.60
CA LEU A 85 4.46 19.08 -21.91
C LEU A 85 3.70 19.60 -20.69
N ASP A 86 2.92 20.66 -20.88
CA ASP A 86 2.00 21.15 -19.86
C ASP A 86 0.84 20.17 -19.67
N LEU A 87 0.54 19.85 -18.43
CA LEU A 87 -0.49 18.89 -18.03
C LEU A 87 -1.46 19.48 -16.99
N LEU A 88 -1.42 20.79 -16.73
CA LEU A 88 -2.21 21.42 -15.66
C LEU A 88 -3.71 21.15 -15.80
N ASP A 89 -4.22 21.29 -17.03
CA ASP A 89 -5.66 21.11 -17.31
C ASP A 89 -6.06 19.64 -17.55
N GLU A 90 -5.09 18.72 -17.52
CA GLU A 90 -5.28 17.31 -17.88
C GLU A 90 -5.20 16.37 -16.66
N VAL A 91 -4.75 16.87 -15.51
CA VAL A 91 -4.50 16.06 -14.31
C VAL A 91 -5.33 16.55 -13.13
N ASP A 92 -6.27 15.73 -12.69
CA ASP A 92 -7.06 15.96 -11.50
C ASP A 92 -6.28 15.55 -10.22
N PRO A 93 -6.24 16.40 -9.18
CA PRO A 93 -5.67 16.02 -7.89
C PRO A 93 -6.32 14.76 -7.29
N GLY A 94 -5.49 13.88 -6.71
CA GLY A 94 -5.94 12.63 -6.09
C GLY A 94 -6.14 11.46 -7.07
N THR A 95 -6.14 11.72 -8.38
CA THR A 95 -6.20 10.65 -9.40
C THR A 95 -4.80 10.14 -9.70
N ARG A 96 -4.63 8.81 -9.71
CA ARG A 96 -3.36 8.18 -10.09
C ARG A 96 -3.31 8.01 -11.61
N TYR A 97 -2.41 8.74 -12.24
CA TYR A 97 -2.12 8.63 -13.66
C TYR A 97 -0.92 7.74 -13.92
N GLU A 98 -0.89 7.16 -15.11
CA GLU A 98 0.26 6.50 -15.67
C GLU A 98 0.77 7.33 -16.85
N LEU A 99 2.06 7.68 -16.80
CA LEU A 99 2.77 8.37 -17.86
C LEU A 99 3.69 7.36 -18.55
N SER A 100 3.69 7.35 -19.89
CA SER A 100 4.56 6.51 -20.70
C SER A 100 5.10 7.31 -21.85
N VAL A 101 6.41 7.21 -22.13
CA VAL A 101 7.06 7.88 -23.28
C VAL A 101 8.20 6.99 -23.77
N TRP A 102 8.34 6.86 -25.07
CA TRP A 102 9.49 6.20 -25.69
C TRP A 102 10.60 7.21 -25.93
N VAL A 103 11.82 6.85 -25.55
CA VAL A 103 13.01 7.71 -25.61
C VAL A 103 14.14 6.99 -26.34
N ARG A 104 14.87 7.71 -27.18
CA ARG A 104 16.07 7.25 -27.89
C ARG A 104 17.06 8.39 -28.03
N LEU A 105 18.37 8.11 -27.98
CA LEU A 105 19.37 9.13 -28.30
C LEU A 105 19.50 9.34 -29.80
N ALA A 106 19.92 10.54 -30.20
CA ALA A 106 20.26 10.83 -31.59
C ALA A 106 21.49 10.01 -32.04
N ALA A 107 21.60 9.78 -33.35
CA ALA A 107 22.70 8.99 -33.88
C ALA A 107 24.05 9.60 -33.56
N GLY A 108 24.98 8.78 -33.07
CA GLY A 108 26.33 9.19 -32.66
C GLY A 108 26.48 9.68 -31.24
N GLU A 109 25.39 9.84 -30.48
CA GLU A 109 25.45 10.18 -29.07
C GLU A 109 25.92 8.99 -28.22
N ALA A 110 26.72 9.27 -27.19
CA ALA A 110 27.16 8.26 -26.25
C ALA A 110 26.03 7.84 -25.32
N ALA A 111 26.01 6.56 -24.93
CA ALA A 111 25.04 6.03 -23.97
C ALA A 111 25.00 6.88 -22.68
N THR A 112 23.79 7.16 -22.19
CA THR A 112 23.53 7.95 -20.99
C THR A 112 22.31 7.41 -20.26
N GLN A 113 21.78 8.15 -19.29
CA GLN A 113 20.53 7.80 -18.60
C GLN A 113 19.49 8.88 -18.84
N ALA A 114 18.23 8.44 -19.05
CA ALA A 114 17.06 9.30 -19.15
C ALA A 114 16.21 9.17 -17.90
N ARG A 115 15.42 10.21 -17.64
CA ARG A 115 14.38 10.27 -16.61
C ARG A 115 13.12 10.84 -17.21
N LEU A 116 11.97 10.38 -16.69
CA LEU A 116 10.71 11.06 -16.87
C LEU A 116 10.37 11.75 -15.54
N SER A 117 10.25 13.05 -15.57
CA SER A 117 10.08 13.89 -14.37
C SER A 117 8.88 14.81 -14.52
N VAL A 118 8.38 15.33 -13.40
CA VAL A 118 7.35 16.36 -13.35
C VAL A 118 7.89 17.61 -12.64
N GLU A 119 7.49 18.78 -13.15
CA GLU A 119 7.62 20.05 -12.47
C GLU A 119 6.23 20.52 -12.07
N ARG A 120 6.07 20.91 -10.81
CA ARG A 120 4.86 21.55 -10.30
C ARG A 120 5.23 22.86 -9.60
N ARG A 121 4.31 23.82 -9.60
CA ARG A 121 4.48 25.06 -8.85
C ARG A 121 3.26 25.32 -7.99
N THR A 122 3.51 25.75 -6.76
CA THR A 122 2.47 26.21 -5.83
C THR A 122 2.82 27.62 -5.42
N ALA A 123 1.93 28.58 -5.68
CA ALA A 123 2.16 30.01 -5.50
C ALA A 123 3.49 30.47 -6.17
N GLY A 124 3.75 29.95 -7.38
CA GLY A 124 4.95 30.23 -8.16
C GLY A 124 6.23 29.54 -7.69
N THR A 125 6.24 28.83 -6.57
CA THR A 125 7.41 28.10 -6.06
C THR A 125 7.52 26.73 -6.75
N PRO A 126 8.63 26.44 -7.47
CA PRO A 126 8.78 25.16 -8.17
C PRO A 126 9.18 24.02 -7.23
N SER A 127 8.65 22.85 -7.51
CA SER A 127 9.10 21.57 -6.97
C SER A 127 9.15 20.51 -8.07
N TYR A 128 10.02 19.51 -7.91
CA TYR A 128 10.31 18.53 -8.93
C TYR A 128 10.15 17.12 -8.38
N GLY A 129 9.59 16.22 -9.18
CA GLY A 129 9.44 14.81 -8.84
C GLY A 129 9.87 13.92 -10.00
N GLN A 130 10.47 12.77 -9.71
CA GLN A 130 10.78 11.77 -10.72
C GLN A 130 9.63 10.76 -10.81
N VAL A 131 9.04 10.62 -11.99
CA VAL A 131 8.07 9.56 -12.32
C VAL A 131 8.81 8.27 -12.65
N VAL A 132 9.90 8.40 -13.42
CA VAL A 132 10.81 7.29 -13.75
C VAL A 132 12.24 7.76 -13.49
N GLY A 133 12.95 7.03 -12.66
CA GLY A 133 14.35 7.31 -12.33
C GLY A 133 15.32 6.97 -13.48
N ASN A 134 16.60 7.06 -13.19
CA ASN A 134 17.69 6.82 -14.14
C ASN A 134 17.52 5.50 -14.91
N THR A 135 17.26 5.58 -16.20
CA THR A 135 17.09 4.45 -17.12
C THR A 135 18.09 4.58 -18.27
N ALA A 136 18.86 3.53 -18.53
CA ALA A 136 19.86 3.54 -19.59
C ALA A 136 19.23 3.71 -20.98
N VAL A 137 19.75 4.68 -21.76
CA VAL A 137 19.31 4.97 -23.15
C VAL A 137 20.51 5.07 -24.07
N THR A 138 20.31 4.63 -25.31
CA THR A 138 21.33 4.61 -26.37
C THR A 138 20.77 5.12 -27.70
N ALA A 139 21.64 5.29 -28.67
CA ALA A 139 21.25 5.59 -30.04
C ALA A 139 20.80 4.33 -30.84
N ASP A 140 20.93 3.11 -30.29
CA ASP A 140 20.66 1.86 -31.02
C ASP A 140 19.19 1.46 -30.97
N GLY A 141 18.43 1.91 -29.97
CA GLY A 141 17.03 1.49 -29.80
C GLY A 141 16.21 2.44 -28.93
N TRP A 142 14.91 2.25 -29.00
CA TRP A 142 13.94 2.94 -28.17
C TRP A 142 13.79 2.26 -26.82
N VAL A 143 13.64 3.05 -25.75
CA VAL A 143 13.40 2.60 -24.38
C VAL A 143 12.13 3.28 -23.88
N ASN A 144 11.22 2.51 -23.30
CA ASN A 144 10.00 3.05 -22.68
C ASN A 144 10.29 3.50 -21.26
N LEU A 145 10.00 4.75 -20.94
CA LEU A 145 9.92 5.29 -19.59
C LEU A 145 8.45 5.28 -19.17
N ARG A 146 8.08 4.44 -18.21
CA ARG A 146 6.69 4.28 -17.76
C ARG A 146 6.61 4.29 -16.26
N GLY A 147 5.74 5.13 -15.70
CA GLY A 147 5.58 5.24 -14.25
C GLY A 147 4.31 5.95 -13.83
N GLY A 148 3.94 5.78 -12.56
CA GLY A 148 2.76 6.37 -11.96
C GLY A 148 3.04 7.75 -11.35
N TYR A 149 2.05 8.64 -11.43
CA TYR A 149 2.06 9.94 -10.78
C TYR A 149 0.67 10.28 -10.20
N THR A 150 0.66 10.84 -9.00
CA THR A 150 -0.56 11.37 -8.36
C THR A 150 -0.27 12.80 -7.89
N LEU A 151 -1.10 13.76 -8.31
CA LEU A 151 -1.02 15.14 -7.83
C LEU A 151 -1.67 15.23 -6.44
N ALA A 152 -0.93 15.65 -5.44
CA ALA A 152 -1.37 15.62 -4.04
C ALA A 152 -2.14 16.88 -3.58
N ALA A 153 -2.10 17.95 -4.36
CA ALA A 153 -2.77 19.21 -4.04
C ALA A 153 -2.94 20.05 -5.31
N ASP A 154 -3.79 21.07 -5.24
CA ASP A 154 -3.89 22.06 -6.30
C ASP A 154 -2.57 22.81 -6.52
N VAL A 155 -2.23 23.02 -7.78
CA VAL A 155 -1.02 23.73 -8.23
C VAL A 155 -1.36 24.76 -9.29
N ASP A 156 -0.50 25.74 -9.47
CA ASP A 156 -0.64 26.77 -10.49
C ASP A 156 0.15 26.46 -11.78
N PHE A 157 0.90 25.35 -11.76
CA PHE A 157 1.63 24.81 -12.92
C PHE A 157 1.93 23.32 -12.71
N LEU A 158 1.75 22.52 -13.76
CA LEU A 158 2.14 21.12 -13.81
C LEU A 158 2.63 20.79 -15.21
N ALA A 159 3.84 20.22 -15.33
CA ALA A 159 4.36 19.75 -16.60
C ALA A 159 5.18 18.45 -16.44
N ALA A 160 5.04 17.54 -17.41
CA ALA A 160 5.94 16.40 -17.55
C ALA A 160 7.10 16.77 -18.47
N TYR A 161 8.30 16.22 -18.21
CA TYR A 161 9.46 16.45 -19.07
C TYR A 161 10.41 15.25 -19.06
N VAL A 162 11.14 15.09 -20.18
CA VAL A 162 12.20 14.09 -20.30
C VAL A 162 13.55 14.78 -20.20
N GLU A 163 14.39 14.33 -19.29
CA GLU A 163 15.75 14.85 -19.06
C GLU A 163 16.80 13.74 -19.14
N LEU A 164 18.04 14.11 -19.40
CA LEU A 164 19.17 13.18 -19.47
C LEU A 164 20.22 13.55 -18.42
N THR A 165 20.95 12.55 -17.91
CA THR A 165 22.15 12.82 -17.08
C THR A 165 23.28 13.49 -17.86
N SER A 166 23.36 13.30 -19.19
CA SER A 166 24.21 14.10 -20.09
C SER A 166 23.64 15.50 -20.28
N ALA A 167 24.48 16.52 -20.18
CA ALA A 167 24.08 17.91 -20.42
C ALA A 167 23.87 18.26 -21.89
N THR A 168 24.52 17.54 -22.83
CA THR A 168 24.62 17.93 -24.24
C THR A 168 24.03 16.93 -25.22
N ALA A 169 23.80 15.69 -24.81
CA ALA A 169 23.30 14.66 -25.71
C ALA A 169 21.89 15.02 -26.25
N SER A 170 21.72 14.87 -27.54
CA SER A 170 20.44 15.05 -28.24
C SER A 170 19.58 13.78 -28.13
N LEU A 171 18.27 13.94 -28.04
CA LEU A 171 17.34 12.81 -27.90
C LEU A 171 16.12 12.95 -28.81
N HIS A 172 15.44 11.84 -29.00
CA HIS A 172 14.12 11.76 -29.60
C HIS A 172 13.15 11.21 -28.58
N ILE A 173 11.91 11.71 -28.57
CA ILE A 173 10.78 11.13 -27.86
C ILE A 173 9.66 10.81 -28.84
N ASP A 174 8.86 9.77 -28.49
CA ASP A 174 7.73 9.35 -29.30
C ASP A 174 6.69 8.62 -28.44
N ASP A 175 5.47 8.44 -28.99
CA ASP A 175 4.37 7.70 -28.39
C ASP A 175 4.18 7.98 -26.89
N PHE A 176 4.07 9.28 -26.54
CA PHE A 176 3.71 9.65 -25.17
C PHE A 176 2.24 9.36 -24.91
N THR A 177 1.94 8.83 -23.73
CA THR A 177 0.57 8.68 -23.22
C THR A 177 0.46 9.10 -21.76
N LEU A 178 -0.63 9.80 -21.45
CA LEU A 178 -1.13 10.01 -20.10
C LEU A 178 -2.47 9.29 -19.99
N SER A 179 -2.60 8.37 -19.03
CA SER A 179 -3.81 7.60 -18.84
C SER A 179 -4.08 7.33 -17.37
N TYR A 180 -5.33 7.03 -17.01
CA TYR A 180 -5.68 6.55 -15.69
C TYR A 180 -6.72 5.44 -15.77
N THR A 181 -6.78 4.58 -14.76
CA THR A 181 -7.86 3.60 -14.61
C THR A 181 -8.87 4.15 -13.61
N PRO A 182 -10.14 4.38 -14.01
CA PRO A 182 -11.16 4.88 -13.10
C PRO A 182 -11.35 3.95 -11.90
N LEU A 183 -11.32 4.50 -10.70
CA LEU A 183 -11.69 3.76 -9.51
C LEU A 183 -13.22 3.70 -9.40
N PRO A 184 -13.80 2.55 -9.02
CA PRO A 184 -15.20 2.49 -8.69
C PRO A 184 -15.51 3.37 -7.46
N PRO A 185 -16.76 3.83 -7.28
CA PRO A 185 -17.15 4.48 -6.04
C PRO A 185 -16.84 3.59 -4.83
N ILE A 186 -16.53 4.21 -3.69
CA ILE A 186 -16.37 3.47 -2.45
C ILE A 186 -17.70 2.80 -2.05
N GLN A 187 -17.62 1.69 -1.35
CA GLN A 187 -18.80 0.99 -0.82
C GLN A 187 -19.35 1.78 0.39
N THR A 188 -20.51 2.42 0.20
CA THR A 188 -21.17 3.22 1.25
C THR A 188 -22.15 2.43 2.10
N ASP A 189 -22.57 1.27 1.63
CA ASP A 189 -23.59 0.36 2.23
C ASP A 189 -22.98 -0.68 3.19
N ILE A 190 -21.67 -0.70 3.36
CA ILE A 190 -20.99 -1.55 4.35
C ILE A 190 -20.76 -0.81 5.68
N PRO A 191 -20.70 -1.50 6.85
CA PRO A 191 -20.40 -0.89 8.14
C PRO A 191 -19.10 -0.10 8.14
N SER A 192 -18.98 0.94 8.97
CA SER A 192 -17.72 1.65 9.17
C SER A 192 -16.81 0.84 10.09
N VAL A 193 -15.49 0.80 9.82
CA VAL A 193 -14.53 0.11 10.68
C VAL A 193 -14.49 0.76 12.07
N LYS A 194 -14.43 2.11 12.12
CA LYS A 194 -14.42 2.86 13.39
C LYS A 194 -15.68 2.59 14.23
N ASP A 195 -16.86 2.51 13.59
CA ASP A 195 -18.12 2.30 14.32
C ASP A 195 -18.23 0.85 14.83
N ALA A 196 -17.76 -0.13 14.05
CA ALA A 196 -17.73 -1.54 14.45
C ALA A 196 -16.77 -1.82 15.62
N LEU A 197 -15.82 -0.93 15.86
CA LEU A 197 -14.79 -1.06 16.89
C LEU A 197 -14.94 -0.03 18.03
N ALA A 198 -15.96 0.85 17.99
CA ALA A 198 -16.14 1.96 18.92
C ALA A 198 -16.29 1.54 20.38
N ASP A 199 -16.85 0.34 20.65
CA ASP A 199 -16.99 -0.18 22.01
C ASP A 199 -15.67 -0.71 22.61
N HIS A 200 -14.60 -0.77 21.78
CA HIS A 200 -13.32 -1.37 22.17
C HIS A 200 -12.14 -0.40 22.14
N PHE A 201 -12.11 0.55 21.21
CA PHE A 201 -10.96 1.44 21.02
C PHE A 201 -11.40 2.89 20.88
N GLU A 202 -10.66 3.79 21.51
CA GLU A 202 -10.87 5.24 21.40
C GLU A 202 -10.55 5.74 19.97
N ALA A 203 -9.52 5.18 19.36
CA ALA A 203 -9.11 5.54 18.00
C ALA A 203 -8.87 4.31 17.11
N VAL A 204 -9.43 4.38 15.91
CA VAL A 204 -9.19 3.45 14.81
C VAL A 204 -8.65 4.25 13.64
N GLY A 205 -7.38 4.05 13.32
CA GLY A 205 -6.63 4.93 12.42
C GLY A 205 -6.07 4.27 11.18
N ALA A 206 -5.60 5.11 10.26
CA ALA A 206 -4.81 4.70 9.11
C ALA A 206 -3.62 5.66 8.90
N ALA A 207 -2.47 5.11 8.51
CA ALA A 207 -1.37 5.91 8.01
C ALA A 207 -1.69 6.37 6.59
N VAL A 208 -1.48 7.65 6.29
CA VAL A 208 -1.87 8.27 5.02
C VAL A 208 -0.86 9.29 4.53
N GLU A 209 -0.88 9.49 3.22
CA GLU A 209 -0.12 10.50 2.49
C GLU A 209 -1.06 11.61 1.98
N PRO A 210 -0.58 12.84 1.68
CA PRO A 210 -1.43 13.95 1.24
C PRO A 210 -2.34 13.63 0.04
N ALA A 211 -1.86 12.85 -0.93
CA ALA A 211 -2.67 12.45 -2.08
C ALA A 211 -3.91 11.61 -1.72
N GLN A 212 -3.86 10.91 -0.57
CA GLN A 212 -4.95 10.05 -0.08
C GLN A 212 -6.06 10.84 0.66
N LEU A 213 -5.91 12.15 0.80
CA LEU A 213 -6.96 13.04 1.34
C LEU A 213 -8.02 13.39 0.30
N LEU A 214 -7.79 13.06 -0.97
CA LEU A 214 -8.58 13.50 -2.12
C LEU A 214 -9.43 12.38 -2.71
N GLY A 215 -10.49 12.76 -3.44
CA GLY A 215 -11.31 11.83 -4.20
C GLY A 215 -11.87 10.66 -3.38
N ASN A 216 -11.83 9.46 -3.96
CA ASN A 216 -12.34 8.24 -3.32
C ASN A 216 -11.52 7.83 -2.08
N HIS A 217 -10.21 8.13 -2.04
CA HIS A 217 -9.38 7.86 -0.87
C HIS A 217 -9.83 8.68 0.34
N GLY A 218 -10.02 9.99 0.17
CA GLY A 218 -10.51 10.85 1.26
C GLY A 218 -11.90 10.45 1.75
N GLN A 219 -12.78 10.00 0.84
CA GLN A 219 -14.11 9.48 1.20
C GLN A 219 -13.99 8.16 1.99
N LEU A 220 -13.11 7.23 1.57
CA LEU A 220 -12.86 5.96 2.27
C LEU A 220 -12.31 6.21 3.67
N LEU A 221 -11.32 7.11 3.77
CA LEU A 221 -10.70 7.50 5.03
C LEU A 221 -11.73 8.07 6.00
N ALA A 222 -12.49 9.08 5.59
CA ALA A 222 -13.51 9.72 6.43
C ALA A 222 -14.63 8.74 6.86
N LYS A 223 -14.99 7.78 5.99
CA LYS A 223 -16.00 6.76 6.32
C LYS A 223 -15.51 5.78 7.38
N HIS A 224 -14.31 5.25 7.24
CA HIS A 224 -13.90 4.07 7.99
C HIS A 224 -13.03 4.35 9.21
N PHE A 225 -12.43 5.54 9.32
CA PHE A 225 -11.45 5.85 10.36
C PHE A 225 -11.81 7.13 11.11
N ASN A 226 -11.39 7.21 12.39
CA ASN A 226 -11.51 8.40 13.24
C ASN A 226 -10.15 8.93 13.72
N SER A 227 -9.06 8.40 13.18
CA SER A 227 -7.69 8.84 13.43
C SER A 227 -6.84 8.70 12.19
N ILE A 228 -5.85 9.58 12.03
CA ILE A 228 -4.83 9.48 10.98
C ILE A 228 -3.42 9.56 11.56
N THR A 229 -2.48 8.94 10.85
CA THR A 229 -1.04 9.08 11.09
C THR A 229 -0.38 9.55 9.80
N PRO A 230 0.25 10.75 9.74
CA PRO A 230 1.08 11.15 8.61
C PRO A 230 2.21 10.14 8.39
N GLY A 231 2.21 9.44 7.23
CA GLY A 231 3.15 8.35 6.99
C GLY A 231 4.61 8.79 6.93
N ASN A 232 4.87 10.01 6.38
CA ASN A 232 6.22 10.56 6.24
C ASN A 232 6.35 12.03 6.64
N GLN A 233 5.27 12.81 6.64
CA GLN A 233 5.29 14.27 6.66
C GLN A 233 5.71 14.88 8.01
N LEU A 234 5.70 14.08 9.09
CA LEU A 234 6.17 14.51 10.42
C LEU A 234 7.53 13.90 10.81
N LYS A 235 8.18 13.15 9.93
CA LYS A 235 9.55 12.68 10.14
C LYS A 235 10.55 13.83 9.99
N TRP A 236 11.70 13.72 10.63
CA TRP A 236 12.65 14.84 10.76
C TRP A 236 13.12 15.41 9.41
N ASP A 237 13.44 14.55 8.44
CA ASP A 237 13.89 14.99 7.11
C ASP A 237 12.81 15.72 6.31
N ALA A 238 11.54 15.43 6.56
CA ALA A 238 10.43 16.15 5.95
C ALA A 238 10.20 17.49 6.63
N THR A 239 10.23 17.53 7.98
CA THR A 239 9.90 18.73 8.75
C THR A 239 11.04 19.73 8.87
N GLU A 240 12.31 19.25 8.94
CA GLU A 240 13.51 20.11 9.10
C GLU A 240 14.68 19.58 8.27
N PRO A 241 14.62 19.67 6.93
CA PRO A 241 15.67 19.13 6.04
C PRO A 241 17.02 19.83 6.19
N ALA A 242 17.06 21.05 6.68
CA ALA A 242 18.26 21.78 7.06
C ALA A 242 18.02 22.50 8.39
N GLU A 243 19.09 22.70 9.18
CA GLU A 243 19.01 23.27 10.53
C GLU A 243 18.24 24.58 10.57
N GLY A 244 17.13 24.62 11.32
CA GLY A 244 16.24 25.78 11.44
C GLY A 244 15.33 26.06 10.23
N ALA A 245 15.38 25.23 9.19
CA ALA A 245 14.55 25.40 7.99
C ALA A 245 13.31 24.47 8.01
N PHE A 246 12.30 24.85 8.76
CA PHE A 246 11.11 24.06 8.95
C PHE A 246 10.16 24.09 7.75
N ARG A 247 9.49 22.97 7.50
CA ARG A 247 8.49 22.74 6.45
C ARG A 247 7.32 21.97 7.03
N PHE A 248 6.14 22.58 7.06
CA PHE A 248 4.95 21.96 7.65
C PHE A 248 3.80 21.76 6.66
N ALA A 249 3.87 22.37 5.47
CA ALA A 249 2.73 22.47 4.56
C ALA A 249 2.03 21.13 4.26
N ASP A 250 2.79 20.05 4.00
CA ASP A 250 2.22 18.74 3.70
C ASP A 250 1.60 18.09 4.96
N ALA A 251 2.21 18.28 6.13
CA ALA A 251 1.66 17.80 7.39
C ALA A 251 0.46 18.65 7.84
N ASP A 252 0.50 19.98 7.62
CA ASP A 252 -0.63 20.89 7.89
C ASP A 252 -1.88 20.48 7.10
N ALA A 253 -1.71 20.05 5.83
CA ALA A 253 -2.83 19.58 5.02
C ALA A 253 -3.48 18.31 5.61
N LEU A 254 -2.68 17.38 6.14
CA LEU A 254 -3.17 16.18 6.83
C LEU A 254 -3.90 16.52 8.12
N VAL A 255 -3.33 17.40 8.95
CA VAL A 255 -3.95 17.86 10.19
C VAL A 255 -5.25 18.61 9.92
N ALA A 256 -5.27 19.51 8.92
CA ALA A 256 -6.48 20.24 8.53
C ALA A 256 -7.60 19.30 8.04
N PHE A 257 -7.25 18.27 7.25
CA PHE A 257 -8.22 17.25 6.85
C PHE A 257 -8.79 16.50 8.05
N ALA A 258 -7.93 16.10 9.00
CA ALA A 258 -8.37 15.42 10.21
C ALA A 258 -9.34 16.28 11.01
N GLN A 259 -9.02 17.55 11.24
CA GLN A 259 -9.87 18.51 11.94
C GLN A 259 -11.22 18.69 11.23
N ALA A 260 -11.21 18.86 9.91
CA ALA A 260 -12.43 19.02 9.11
C ALA A 260 -13.36 17.80 9.17
N ASN A 261 -12.82 16.60 9.44
CA ASN A 261 -13.56 15.35 9.53
C ASN A 261 -13.73 14.83 10.97
N GLY A 262 -13.34 15.63 12.00
CA GLY A 262 -13.46 15.24 13.41
C GLY A 262 -12.58 14.03 13.78
N MET A 263 -11.41 13.91 13.15
CA MET A 263 -10.47 12.81 13.36
C MET A 263 -9.34 13.24 14.29
N ALA A 264 -8.85 12.31 15.11
CA ALA A 264 -7.61 12.49 15.87
C ALA A 264 -6.38 12.38 14.95
N VAL A 265 -5.26 12.96 15.42
CA VAL A 265 -3.97 12.87 14.73
C VAL A 265 -2.92 12.25 15.65
N ARG A 266 -2.19 11.25 15.12
CA ARG A 266 -0.99 10.68 15.72
C ARG A 266 0.24 11.26 15.02
N GLY A 267 1.11 11.91 15.77
CA GLY A 267 2.37 12.48 15.28
C GLY A 267 3.47 11.42 15.20
N HIS A 268 3.88 11.04 14.00
CA HIS A 268 4.91 10.04 13.76
C HIS A 268 6.03 10.64 12.88
N THR A 269 7.23 10.80 13.37
CA THR A 269 7.82 10.58 14.70
C THR A 269 8.86 11.65 15.00
N LEU A 270 9.05 12.02 16.28
CA LEU A 270 10.00 13.08 16.63
C LEU A 270 11.45 12.61 16.57
N VAL A 271 11.75 11.36 16.95
CA VAL A 271 13.12 10.80 16.93
C VAL A 271 13.12 9.41 16.36
N TRP A 272 13.87 9.23 15.30
CA TRP A 272 14.12 7.92 14.68
C TRP A 272 15.58 7.84 14.20
N HIS A 273 16.09 6.64 13.99
CA HIS A 273 17.45 6.42 13.48
C HIS A 273 17.52 6.47 11.95
N GLN A 274 16.39 6.45 11.28
CA GLN A 274 16.24 6.66 9.84
C GLN A 274 15.56 8.01 9.59
N GLN A 275 15.51 8.46 8.36
CA GLN A 275 14.88 9.71 7.92
C GLN A 275 15.22 10.92 8.85
N THR A 276 16.46 10.95 9.34
CA THR A 276 17.06 12.05 10.10
C THR A 276 18.17 12.65 9.24
N PRO A 277 18.16 13.95 8.92
CA PRO A 277 19.14 14.57 8.05
C PRO A 277 20.56 14.46 8.60
N ALA A 278 21.54 14.32 7.72
CA ALA A 278 22.95 14.16 8.12
C ALA A 278 23.49 15.30 8.99
N TRP A 279 23.02 16.54 8.76
CA TRP A 279 23.44 17.73 9.51
C TRP A 279 23.20 17.61 11.02
N VAL A 280 22.19 16.85 11.44
CA VAL A 280 21.84 16.63 12.86
C VAL A 280 23.04 16.04 13.61
N PHE A 281 23.82 15.19 12.93
CA PHE A 281 24.96 14.47 13.48
C PHE A 281 26.32 15.06 13.05
N GLN A 282 26.34 16.30 12.59
CA GLN A 282 27.56 17.04 12.29
C GLN A 282 27.91 18.00 13.42
N ASP A 283 29.18 18.10 13.76
CA ASP A 283 29.69 19.05 14.74
C ASP A 283 29.64 20.49 14.22
N ALA A 284 30.07 21.46 15.03
CA ALA A 284 30.07 22.86 14.66
C ALA A 284 31.00 23.20 13.46
N ALA A 285 31.88 22.29 13.08
CA ALA A 285 32.75 22.42 11.92
C ALA A 285 32.22 21.68 10.69
N GLY A 286 31.05 21.01 10.79
CA GLY A 286 30.44 20.22 9.72
C GLY A 286 31.01 18.82 9.58
N ALA A 287 31.87 18.36 10.51
CA ALA A 287 32.36 16.99 10.53
C ALA A 287 31.43 16.07 11.32
N ASP A 288 31.48 14.77 11.02
CA ASP A 288 30.71 13.77 11.74
C ASP A 288 31.00 13.80 13.25
N MET A 289 29.96 13.87 14.06
CA MET A 289 30.06 13.86 15.51
C MET A 289 30.68 12.57 16.04
N THR A 290 31.60 12.72 16.99
CA THR A 290 32.11 11.65 17.85
C THR A 290 31.52 11.81 19.27
N PRO A 291 31.53 10.77 20.12
CA PRO A 291 30.92 10.82 21.47
C PRO A 291 31.78 11.66 22.46
N THR A 292 31.74 12.98 22.27
CA THR A 292 32.39 13.95 23.17
C THR A 292 31.32 14.73 23.96
N PRO A 293 31.62 15.30 25.14
CA PRO A 293 30.67 16.12 25.88
C PRO A 293 30.12 17.32 25.06
N ALA A 294 30.95 17.91 24.21
CA ALA A 294 30.55 19.04 23.36
C ALA A 294 29.53 18.62 22.27
N ASN A 295 29.82 17.51 21.58
CA ASN A 295 28.95 16.97 20.54
C ASN A 295 27.62 16.45 21.12
N LYS A 296 27.69 15.80 22.30
CA LYS A 296 26.48 15.41 23.04
C LYS A 296 25.60 16.62 23.38
N ALA A 297 26.21 17.68 23.90
CA ALA A 297 25.46 18.90 24.24
C ALA A 297 24.83 19.55 22.99
N LEU A 298 25.56 19.60 21.87
CA LEU A 298 25.03 20.12 20.60
C LEU A 298 23.89 19.26 20.05
N LEU A 299 24.05 17.92 20.07
CA LEU A 299 23.01 17.00 19.60
C LEU A 299 21.74 17.14 20.43
N LEU A 300 21.85 17.20 21.77
CA LEU A 300 20.69 17.37 22.65
C LEU A 300 20.03 18.74 22.47
N ALA A 301 20.79 19.80 22.20
CA ALA A 301 20.25 21.13 21.93
C ALA A 301 19.46 21.16 20.60
N ARG A 302 19.96 20.48 19.55
CA ARG A 302 19.23 20.30 18.28
C ARG A 302 17.95 19.52 18.46
N LEU A 303 18.01 18.40 19.21
CA LEU A 303 16.85 17.60 19.56
C LEU A 303 15.76 18.40 20.28
N GLU A 304 16.15 19.18 21.28
CA GLU A 304 15.25 20.07 22.00
C GLU A 304 14.63 21.12 21.08
N ALA A 305 15.44 21.78 20.25
CA ALA A 305 14.97 22.81 19.32
C ALA A 305 13.96 22.23 18.32
N HIS A 306 14.25 21.06 17.75
CA HIS A 306 13.35 20.36 16.83
C HIS A 306 12.01 20.02 17.48
N ILE A 307 12.02 19.36 18.64
CA ILE A 307 10.79 18.97 19.33
C ILE A 307 9.97 20.19 19.69
N ARG A 308 10.60 21.28 20.21
CA ARG A 308 9.89 22.51 20.53
C ARG A 308 9.26 23.16 19.31
N ALA A 309 9.93 23.13 18.16
CA ALA A 309 9.39 23.69 16.91
C ALA A 309 8.25 22.85 16.35
N VAL A 310 8.43 21.53 16.20
CA VAL A 310 7.43 20.64 15.60
C VAL A 310 6.21 20.49 16.50
N VAL A 311 6.40 20.10 17.75
CA VAL A 311 5.28 19.91 18.69
C VAL A 311 4.60 21.24 18.99
N GLY A 312 5.37 22.33 19.12
CA GLY A 312 4.81 23.65 19.37
C GLY A 312 4.02 24.24 18.19
N HIS A 313 4.31 23.82 16.96
CA HIS A 313 3.55 24.21 15.77
C HIS A 313 2.12 23.66 15.80
N TYR A 314 1.96 22.39 16.23
CA TYR A 314 0.65 21.73 16.25
C TYR A 314 -0.10 21.89 17.57
N GLY A 315 0.59 22.08 18.69
CA GLY A 315 -0.05 22.20 20.00
C GLY A 315 -0.98 21.01 20.30
N ASP A 316 -2.23 21.31 20.68
CA ASP A 316 -3.25 20.29 21.01
C ASP A 316 -3.92 19.66 19.76
N ASP A 317 -3.58 20.09 18.52
CA ASP A 317 -4.11 19.50 17.29
C ASP A 317 -3.58 18.07 17.07
N ILE A 318 -2.45 17.73 17.68
CA ILE A 318 -1.89 16.37 17.70
C ILE A 318 -1.87 15.86 19.14
N GLY A 319 -2.80 14.95 19.45
CA GLY A 319 -3.01 14.43 20.80
C GLY A 319 -2.10 13.27 21.20
N VAL A 320 -1.41 12.62 20.26
CA VAL A 320 -0.53 11.46 20.48
C VAL A 320 0.76 11.66 19.70
N TRP A 321 1.92 11.46 20.33
CA TRP A 321 3.21 11.56 19.68
C TRP A 321 4.05 10.30 19.87
N ASP A 322 4.51 9.70 18.77
CA ASP A 322 5.66 8.80 18.78
C ASP A 322 6.91 9.61 19.04
N VAL A 323 7.26 9.75 20.32
CA VAL A 323 8.41 10.57 20.73
C VAL A 323 9.70 9.94 20.26
N VAL A 324 9.81 8.62 20.41
CA VAL A 324 10.97 7.87 19.91
C VAL A 324 10.52 6.58 19.24
N ASN A 325 11.17 6.26 18.13
CA ASN A 325 10.84 5.10 17.29
C ASN A 325 12.03 4.15 17.18
N GLU A 326 11.78 2.82 17.40
CA GLU A 326 12.70 1.71 17.12
C GLU A 326 14.04 1.79 17.87
N VAL A 327 13.96 1.90 19.16
CA VAL A 327 15.14 2.08 20.04
C VAL A 327 15.79 0.77 20.49
N ILE A 328 15.11 -0.36 20.28
CA ILE A 328 15.58 -1.69 20.69
C ILE A 328 16.23 -2.42 19.50
N ASP A 329 17.38 -3.04 19.81
CA ASP A 329 18.04 -4.05 18.99
C ASP A 329 18.32 -5.26 19.91
N GLU A 330 17.55 -6.32 19.71
CA GLU A 330 17.62 -7.54 20.53
C GLU A 330 18.96 -8.26 20.44
N ASN A 331 19.78 -7.96 19.42
CA ASN A 331 21.13 -8.53 19.25
C ASN A 331 22.17 -7.84 20.14
N GLN A 332 21.84 -6.68 20.71
CA GLN A 332 22.71 -6.01 21.68
C GLN A 332 22.50 -6.57 23.08
N ALA A 333 23.57 -6.72 23.86
CA ALA A 333 23.52 -7.28 25.20
C ALA A 333 22.58 -6.47 26.14
N ASP A 334 22.65 -5.13 26.02
CA ASP A 334 21.80 -4.20 26.76
C ASP A 334 20.44 -3.91 26.08
N GLY A 335 20.22 -4.46 24.87
CA GLY A 335 19.02 -4.26 24.09
C GLY A 335 18.91 -2.95 23.34
N LEU A 336 19.87 -2.05 23.49
CA LEU A 336 19.77 -0.70 22.91
C LEU A 336 20.35 -0.63 21.50
N ARG A 337 19.60 -0.05 20.58
CA ARG A 337 20.06 0.16 19.20
C ARG A 337 21.25 1.09 19.16
N ARG A 338 22.31 0.67 18.47
CA ARG A 338 23.53 1.46 18.23
C ARG A 338 23.29 2.49 17.12
N SER A 339 22.27 3.32 17.30
CA SER A 339 22.02 4.48 16.44
C SER A 339 23.00 5.62 16.73
N ARG A 340 23.17 6.56 15.79
CA ARG A 340 23.96 7.80 16.01
C ARG A 340 23.48 8.57 17.26
N TRP A 341 22.20 8.56 17.54
CA TRP A 341 21.61 9.11 18.75
C TRP A 341 22.22 8.49 20.02
N PHE A 342 22.21 7.17 20.08
CA PHE A 342 22.71 6.45 21.23
C PHE A 342 24.24 6.51 21.35
N GLU A 343 24.96 6.37 20.26
CA GLU A 343 26.43 6.40 20.26
C GLU A 343 26.98 7.74 20.76
N ILE A 344 26.31 8.86 20.48
CA ILE A 344 26.76 10.21 20.87
C ILE A 344 26.19 10.58 22.26
N ALA A 345 24.92 10.35 22.51
CA ALA A 345 24.24 10.87 23.70
C ALA A 345 23.93 9.82 24.78
N GLY A 346 24.07 8.51 24.51
CA GLY A 346 23.62 7.45 25.41
C GLY A 346 22.09 7.54 25.60
N LEU A 347 21.57 7.16 26.75
CA LEU A 347 20.12 7.27 27.06
C LEU A 347 19.63 8.71 27.23
N ASP A 348 20.50 9.71 27.26
CA ASP A 348 20.06 11.09 27.50
C ASP A 348 19.23 11.66 26.36
N TYR A 349 19.36 11.14 25.12
CA TYR A 349 18.47 11.56 24.04
C TYR A 349 17.02 11.14 24.30
N LEU A 350 16.76 9.95 24.86
CA LEU A 350 15.42 9.50 25.25
C LEU A 350 14.84 10.38 26.35
N ARG A 351 15.64 10.60 27.41
CA ARG A 351 15.26 11.44 28.55
C ARG A 351 14.90 12.86 28.10
N THR A 352 15.73 13.44 27.24
CA THR A 352 15.51 14.78 26.68
C THR A 352 14.26 14.81 25.82
N ALA A 353 14.11 13.85 24.90
CA ALA A 353 12.97 13.83 23.98
C ALA A 353 11.63 13.80 24.72
N PHE A 354 11.46 12.87 25.65
CA PHE A 354 10.20 12.75 26.40
C PHE A 354 9.94 13.96 27.32
N ARG A 355 10.95 14.48 28.00
CA ARG A 355 10.77 15.64 28.89
C ARG A 355 10.40 16.89 28.12
N VAL A 356 11.07 17.14 27.00
CA VAL A 356 10.78 18.31 26.16
C VAL A 356 9.41 18.17 25.50
N ALA A 357 9.06 16.97 24.98
CA ALA A 357 7.74 16.73 24.43
C ALA A 357 6.62 16.99 25.45
N ARG A 358 6.77 16.51 26.69
CA ARG A 358 5.81 16.77 27.79
C ARG A 358 5.72 18.24 28.16
N GLU A 359 6.86 18.96 28.14
CA GLU A 359 6.87 20.40 28.45
C GLU A 359 6.09 21.21 27.40
N VAL A 360 6.19 20.84 26.13
CA VAL A 360 5.56 21.56 25.00
C VAL A 360 4.12 21.10 24.78
N ALA A 361 3.83 19.79 24.96
CA ALA A 361 2.50 19.20 24.83
C ALA A 361 2.08 18.51 26.15
N PRO A 362 1.64 19.27 27.16
CA PRO A 362 1.35 18.73 28.48
C PRO A 362 0.19 17.71 28.51
N ASN A 363 -0.71 17.78 27.53
CA ASN A 363 -1.90 16.93 27.44
C ASN A 363 -1.74 15.75 26.47
N ALA A 364 -0.70 15.72 25.65
CA ALA A 364 -0.50 14.66 24.65
C ALA A 364 -0.06 13.34 25.28
N VAL A 365 -0.46 12.22 24.68
CA VAL A 365 0.05 10.89 25.00
C VAL A 365 1.42 10.70 24.36
N LEU A 366 2.43 10.41 25.16
CA LEU A 366 3.83 10.28 24.73
C LEU A 366 4.21 8.81 24.63
N VAL A 367 4.50 8.36 23.41
CA VAL A 367 4.66 6.96 23.05
C VAL A 367 6.12 6.62 22.74
N ILE A 368 6.56 5.46 23.21
CA ILE A 368 7.74 4.75 22.70
C ILE A 368 7.24 3.66 21.75
N ASN A 369 7.62 3.71 20.48
CA ASN A 369 7.10 2.86 19.41
C ASN A 369 8.18 1.92 18.88
N ASP A 370 7.87 0.62 18.71
CA ASP A 370 8.84 -0.33 18.15
C ASP A 370 8.16 -1.51 17.44
N TYR A 371 8.88 -2.14 16.52
CA TYR A 371 8.45 -3.34 15.78
C TYR A 371 8.84 -4.63 16.50
N ASN A 372 8.24 -5.77 16.12
CA ASN A 372 8.55 -7.10 16.64
C ASN A 372 8.49 -7.21 18.19
N THR A 373 7.67 -6.41 18.82
CA THR A 373 7.48 -6.38 20.28
C THR A 373 6.81 -7.64 20.83
N ASN A 374 6.30 -8.52 19.95
CA ASN A 374 5.86 -9.88 20.27
C ASN A 374 7.02 -10.87 20.46
N VAL A 375 8.23 -10.57 19.94
CA VAL A 375 9.42 -11.43 20.07
C VAL A 375 9.98 -11.31 21.48
N PRO A 376 10.08 -12.40 22.27
CA PRO A 376 10.47 -12.31 23.69
C PRO A 376 11.77 -11.57 23.95
N ALA A 377 12.80 -11.79 23.14
CA ALA A 377 14.09 -11.12 23.30
C ALA A 377 13.99 -9.59 23.17
N LYS A 378 13.18 -9.09 22.25
CA LYS A 378 12.95 -7.66 22.03
C LYS A 378 11.94 -7.08 23.01
N ARG A 379 10.83 -7.79 23.20
CA ARG A 379 9.76 -7.43 24.13
C ARG A 379 10.28 -7.15 25.53
N ASP A 380 11.07 -8.09 26.09
CA ASP A 380 11.53 -7.99 27.47
C ASP A 380 12.51 -6.82 27.65
N LYS A 381 13.34 -6.53 26.64
CA LYS A 381 14.27 -5.38 26.65
C LYS A 381 13.53 -4.04 26.52
N LEU A 382 12.48 -3.97 25.70
CA LEU A 382 11.64 -2.77 25.61
C LEU A 382 10.90 -2.54 26.94
N HIS A 383 10.33 -3.59 27.52
CA HIS A 383 9.68 -3.53 28.83
C HIS A 383 10.63 -2.98 29.91
N ASP A 384 11.85 -3.50 29.99
CA ASP A 384 12.83 -3.09 30.99
C ASP A 384 13.29 -1.63 30.77
N LEU A 385 13.42 -1.19 29.52
CA LEU A 385 13.72 0.21 29.19
C LEU A 385 12.59 1.15 29.63
N VAL A 386 11.33 0.79 29.34
CA VAL A 386 10.16 1.58 29.76
C VAL A 386 10.08 1.66 31.29
N ALA A 387 10.27 0.53 31.97
CA ALA A 387 10.31 0.48 33.44
C ALA A 387 11.43 1.39 34.00
N LEU A 388 12.62 1.37 33.44
CA LEU A 388 13.73 2.23 33.81
C LEU A 388 13.40 3.71 33.62
N LEU A 389 12.94 4.11 32.44
CA LEU A 389 12.60 5.51 32.13
C LEU A 389 11.52 6.05 33.08
N ARG A 390 10.48 5.27 33.33
CA ARG A 390 9.41 5.65 34.27
C ARG A 390 9.91 5.74 35.72
N ALA A 391 10.78 4.83 36.17
CA ALA A 391 11.40 4.90 37.50
C ALA A 391 12.27 6.17 37.68
N GLU A 392 12.83 6.69 36.59
CA GLU A 392 13.57 7.97 36.57
C GLU A 392 12.65 9.20 36.46
N GLY A 393 11.33 9.01 36.36
CA GLY A 393 10.35 10.09 36.21
C GLY A 393 10.30 10.66 34.78
N VAL A 394 10.74 9.90 33.76
CA VAL A 394 10.57 10.26 32.35
C VAL A 394 9.12 9.93 31.94
N PRO A 395 8.41 10.88 31.32
CA PRO A 395 6.97 10.75 31.06
C PRO A 395 6.69 9.87 29.83
N VAL A 396 6.87 8.56 29.96
CA VAL A 396 6.43 7.56 28.97
C VAL A 396 5.02 7.15 29.34
N ASP A 397 4.03 7.55 28.54
CA ASP A 397 2.62 7.27 28.81
C ASP A 397 2.16 5.97 28.15
N ALA A 398 2.69 5.67 26.95
CA ALA A 398 2.26 4.52 26.17
C ALA A 398 3.41 3.78 25.49
N VAL A 399 3.14 2.51 25.16
CA VAL A 399 3.98 1.68 24.29
C VAL A 399 3.24 1.42 22.99
N GLY A 400 3.87 1.76 21.88
CA GLY A 400 3.40 1.44 20.53
C GLY A 400 3.96 0.11 20.04
N HIS A 401 3.07 -0.74 19.56
CA HIS A 401 3.37 -2.00 18.92
C HIS A 401 3.09 -1.88 17.42
N GLN A 402 4.13 -1.76 16.57
CA GLN A 402 3.95 -1.53 15.13
C GLN A 402 3.10 -2.63 14.48
N MET A 403 3.33 -3.89 14.80
CA MET A 403 2.57 -5.02 14.26
C MET A 403 2.63 -5.15 12.73
N HIS A 404 3.81 -4.92 12.14
CA HIS A 404 4.13 -5.36 10.78
C HIS A 404 4.28 -6.87 10.78
N VAL A 405 3.26 -7.58 10.32
CA VAL A 405 3.16 -9.02 10.47
C VAL A 405 2.82 -9.71 9.14
N ASN A 406 2.63 -11.03 9.15
CA ASN A 406 2.19 -11.76 7.97
C ASN A 406 1.11 -12.80 8.32
N VAL A 407 0.60 -13.46 7.30
CA VAL A 407 -0.51 -14.43 7.43
C VAL A 407 -0.21 -15.60 8.36
N GLN A 408 1.04 -15.84 8.76
CA GLN A 408 1.43 -16.94 9.64
C GLN A 408 2.07 -16.51 10.96
N TRP A 409 2.63 -15.31 11.02
CA TRP A 409 3.40 -14.82 12.17
C TRP A 409 2.94 -13.40 12.57
N PRO A 410 2.95 -13.06 13.89
CA PRO A 410 3.18 -13.90 15.07
C PRO A 410 1.99 -14.83 15.37
N SER A 411 2.15 -15.81 16.24
CA SER A 411 1.00 -16.58 16.73
C SER A 411 0.08 -15.71 17.62
N VAL A 412 -1.19 -16.10 17.75
CA VAL A 412 -2.15 -15.44 18.65
C VAL A 412 -1.61 -15.38 20.08
N ALA A 413 -1.00 -16.49 20.55
CA ALA A 413 -0.42 -16.57 21.88
C ALA A 413 0.79 -15.63 22.08
N GLU A 414 1.62 -15.42 21.06
CA GLU A 414 2.72 -14.44 21.13
C GLU A 414 2.21 -13.00 21.18
N THR A 415 1.14 -12.69 20.46
CA THR A 415 0.48 -11.39 20.51
C THR A 415 -0.14 -11.13 21.88
N GLU A 416 -0.84 -12.11 22.45
CA GLU A 416 -1.43 -12.00 23.79
C GLU A 416 -0.35 -11.87 24.89
N ALA A 417 0.75 -12.63 24.77
CA ALA A 417 1.90 -12.51 25.67
C ALA A 417 2.61 -11.15 25.57
N MET A 418 2.59 -10.50 24.42
CA MET A 418 3.09 -9.14 24.22
C MET A 418 2.27 -8.17 25.09
N ILE A 419 0.96 -8.12 24.91
CA ILE A 419 0.07 -7.19 25.62
C ILE A 419 0.16 -7.44 27.14
N THR A 420 0.05 -8.70 27.57
CA THR A 420 0.10 -9.09 28.98
C THR A 420 1.42 -8.69 29.66
N LYS A 421 2.54 -8.67 28.91
CA LYS A 421 3.85 -8.30 29.46
C LYS A 421 3.90 -6.83 29.89
N PHE A 422 3.29 -5.92 29.12
CA PHE A 422 3.34 -4.48 29.41
C PHE A 422 2.23 -4.01 30.37
N ALA A 423 1.13 -4.73 30.49
CA ALA A 423 0.01 -4.36 31.36
C ALA A 423 0.42 -4.00 32.82
N PRO A 424 1.35 -4.73 33.49
CA PRO A 424 1.76 -4.38 34.86
C PRO A 424 2.51 -3.04 34.98
N LEU A 425 3.01 -2.48 33.88
CA LEU A 425 3.68 -1.17 33.92
C LEU A 425 2.69 -0.01 34.11
N GLY A 426 1.38 -0.24 33.89
CA GLY A 426 0.36 0.80 33.95
C GLY A 426 0.59 1.90 32.91
N VAL A 427 1.07 1.52 31.73
CA VAL A 427 1.14 2.35 30.53
C VAL A 427 0.03 1.94 29.59
N ASP A 428 -0.47 2.88 28.81
CA ASP A 428 -1.33 2.58 27.67
C ASP A 428 -0.56 1.77 26.61
N GLN A 429 -1.27 0.95 25.87
CA GLN A 429 -0.70 0.21 24.73
C GLN A 429 -1.46 0.56 23.47
N GLN A 430 -0.76 0.67 22.37
CA GLN A 430 -1.35 1.06 21.09
C GLN A 430 -0.81 0.16 19.96
N ILE A 431 -1.69 -0.31 19.11
CA ILE A 431 -1.32 -0.97 17.86
C ILE A 431 -1.15 0.15 16.82
N THR A 432 0.07 0.37 16.34
CA THR A 432 0.42 1.65 15.72
C THR A 432 0.60 1.62 14.22
N GLU A 433 0.95 0.47 13.64
CA GLU A 433 1.36 0.37 12.24
C GLU A 433 0.97 -0.98 11.61
N MET A 434 -0.21 -1.47 11.97
CA MET A 434 -0.61 -2.82 11.60
C MET A 434 -0.78 -2.99 10.09
N ASP A 435 -0.06 -3.95 9.55
CA ASP A 435 -0.28 -4.53 8.23
C ASP A 435 -0.05 -6.05 8.28
N ILE A 436 -0.74 -6.80 7.42
CA ILE A 436 -0.61 -8.27 7.35
C ILE A 436 -0.20 -8.67 5.95
N SER A 437 1.11 -8.77 5.71
CA SER A 437 1.64 -9.24 4.43
C SER A 437 1.05 -10.60 4.04
N VAL A 438 0.71 -10.75 2.77
CA VAL A 438 0.29 -12.04 2.20
C VAL A 438 1.46 -13.00 2.02
N TYR A 439 2.68 -12.54 2.20
CA TYR A 439 3.91 -13.31 2.04
C TYR A 439 4.51 -13.72 3.39
N THR A 440 5.05 -14.92 3.43
CA THR A 440 5.74 -15.45 4.61
C THR A 440 7.25 -15.42 4.49
N ASP A 441 7.77 -15.18 3.30
CA ASP A 441 9.19 -15.04 2.99
C ASP A 441 9.45 -14.16 1.76
N ASN A 442 10.71 -13.86 1.49
CA ASN A 442 11.15 -12.97 0.42
C ASN A 442 11.24 -13.64 -0.97
N SER A 443 11.04 -14.94 -1.08
CA SER A 443 11.11 -15.69 -2.34
C SER A 443 9.76 -15.76 -3.08
N GLN A 444 8.65 -15.55 -2.37
CA GLN A 444 7.30 -15.59 -2.92
C GLN A 444 6.99 -14.29 -3.68
N SER A 445 6.26 -14.41 -4.77
CA SER A 445 5.69 -13.26 -5.49
C SER A 445 4.44 -13.71 -6.25
N TYR A 446 3.33 -13.02 -6.04
CA TYR A 446 2.06 -13.28 -6.70
C TYR A 446 1.70 -12.09 -7.58
N PRO A 447 1.52 -12.26 -8.91
CA PRO A 447 0.89 -11.24 -9.74
C PRO A 447 -0.52 -10.88 -9.24
N THR A 448 -1.23 -11.89 -8.76
CA THR A 448 -2.50 -11.78 -8.03
C THR A 448 -2.45 -12.82 -6.91
N PRO A 449 -2.68 -12.44 -5.64
CA PRO A 449 -2.65 -13.39 -4.54
C PRO A 449 -3.71 -14.48 -4.72
N PRO A 450 -3.37 -15.74 -4.45
CA PRO A 450 -4.34 -16.82 -4.43
C PRO A 450 -5.47 -16.57 -3.40
N ALA A 451 -6.69 -16.97 -3.74
CA ALA A 451 -7.85 -16.73 -2.87
C ALA A 451 -7.69 -17.34 -1.46
N GLU A 452 -7.01 -18.48 -1.36
CA GLU A 452 -6.73 -19.12 -0.06
C GLU A 452 -5.75 -18.31 0.81
N VAL A 453 -4.85 -17.54 0.20
CA VAL A 453 -3.93 -16.66 0.92
C VAL A 453 -4.69 -15.43 1.43
N LEU A 454 -5.56 -14.84 0.61
CA LEU A 454 -6.43 -13.73 1.04
C LEU A 454 -7.41 -14.18 2.13
N LEU A 455 -7.94 -15.39 2.04
CA LEU A 455 -8.79 -15.95 3.09
C LEU A 455 -8.01 -16.20 4.39
N ALA A 456 -6.78 -16.69 4.29
CA ALA A 456 -5.90 -16.84 5.45
C ALA A 456 -5.59 -15.48 6.10
N GLN A 457 -5.39 -14.43 5.30
CA GLN A 457 -5.22 -13.06 5.77
C GLN A 457 -6.48 -12.56 6.52
N ALA A 458 -7.66 -12.81 6.00
CA ALA A 458 -8.92 -12.44 6.65
C ALA A 458 -9.08 -13.09 8.02
N HIS A 459 -8.81 -14.40 8.10
CA HIS A 459 -8.80 -15.12 9.38
C HIS A 459 -7.73 -14.59 10.33
N ARG A 460 -6.59 -14.17 9.81
CA ARG A 460 -5.52 -13.59 10.61
C ARG A 460 -5.93 -12.24 11.20
N TYR A 461 -6.56 -11.36 10.40
CA TYR A 461 -7.15 -10.11 10.90
C TYR A 461 -8.17 -10.39 12.01
N ARG A 462 -9.11 -11.32 11.80
CA ARG A 462 -10.07 -11.74 12.82
C ARG A 462 -9.37 -12.15 14.11
N ASP A 463 -8.44 -13.09 14.03
CA ASP A 463 -7.81 -13.70 15.21
C ASP A 463 -7.03 -12.66 16.03
N LEU A 464 -6.34 -11.73 15.38
CA LEU A 464 -5.60 -10.66 16.05
C LEU A 464 -6.55 -9.61 16.64
N PHE A 465 -7.59 -9.19 15.92
CA PHE A 465 -8.57 -8.26 16.44
C PHE A 465 -9.40 -8.84 17.59
N GLU A 466 -9.64 -10.15 17.62
CA GLU A 466 -10.23 -10.81 18.77
C GLU A 466 -9.32 -10.74 20.02
N VAL A 467 -8.00 -10.84 19.84
CA VAL A 467 -7.05 -10.59 20.95
C VAL A 467 -7.15 -9.13 21.40
N PHE A 468 -7.04 -8.18 20.49
CA PHE A 468 -7.07 -6.75 20.84
C PHE A 468 -8.38 -6.36 21.54
N LYS A 469 -9.53 -6.84 21.07
CA LYS A 469 -10.84 -6.60 21.71
C LYS A 469 -10.91 -7.18 23.12
N ARG A 470 -10.29 -8.35 23.39
CA ARG A 470 -10.23 -8.91 24.74
C ARG A 470 -9.35 -8.10 25.70
N HIS A 471 -8.45 -7.32 25.15
CA HIS A 471 -7.49 -6.47 25.88
C HIS A 471 -7.78 -4.98 25.67
N SER A 472 -9.04 -4.61 25.43
CA SER A 472 -9.44 -3.21 25.24
C SER A 472 -9.27 -2.33 26.48
N ASP A 473 -9.10 -2.93 27.67
CA ASP A 473 -8.72 -2.20 28.89
C ASP A 473 -7.24 -1.76 28.89
N GLU A 474 -6.39 -2.41 28.10
CA GLU A 474 -4.95 -2.14 27.96
C GLU A 474 -4.61 -1.45 26.63
N ILE A 475 -5.44 -1.61 25.57
CA ILE A 475 -5.21 -1.08 24.24
C ILE A 475 -6.21 0.04 23.95
N SER A 476 -5.72 1.27 23.80
CA SER A 476 -6.56 2.43 23.49
C SER A 476 -6.83 2.63 21.99
N SER A 477 -5.91 2.20 21.13
CA SER A 477 -6.03 2.47 19.69
C SER A 477 -5.43 1.39 18.79
N VAL A 478 -5.99 1.30 17.58
CA VAL A 478 -5.46 0.45 16.49
C VAL A 478 -5.33 1.27 15.22
N THR A 479 -4.12 1.34 14.65
CA THR A 479 -3.81 2.04 13.41
C THR A 479 -3.27 1.06 12.37
N LEU A 480 -3.85 1.07 11.18
CA LEU A 480 -3.35 0.35 10.01
C LEU A 480 -2.24 1.15 9.32
N TRP A 481 -1.18 0.49 8.82
CA TRP A 481 -0.10 1.18 8.15
C TRP A 481 -0.36 1.36 6.65
N GLY A 482 -1.44 2.05 6.36
CA GLY A 482 -1.93 2.38 5.03
C GLY A 482 -3.46 2.36 4.95
N LEU A 483 -4.00 2.98 3.92
CA LEU A 483 -5.44 3.08 3.70
C LEU A 483 -5.97 1.90 2.88
N ALA A 484 -5.28 1.57 1.77
CA ALA A 484 -5.63 0.51 0.83
C ALA A 484 -4.39 -0.05 0.12
N ASP A 485 -4.52 -1.22 -0.49
CA ASP A 485 -3.40 -1.97 -1.13
C ASP A 485 -2.80 -1.27 -2.36
N ASP A 486 -3.37 -0.18 -2.84
CA ASP A 486 -2.83 0.60 -3.96
C ASP A 486 -1.58 1.42 -3.57
N ASN A 487 -1.41 1.68 -2.26
CA ASN A 487 -0.25 2.38 -1.71
C ASN A 487 0.19 1.74 -0.39
N THR A 488 1.19 0.86 -0.45
CA THR A 488 1.83 0.24 0.72
C THR A 488 3.35 0.25 0.59
N TRP A 489 4.06 0.46 1.71
CA TRP A 489 5.51 0.43 1.76
C TRP A 489 6.09 -0.96 1.44
N LEU A 490 5.30 -2.01 1.66
CA LEU A 490 5.65 -3.40 1.37
C LEU A 490 5.82 -3.68 -0.13
N ASP A 491 5.38 -2.79 -1.01
CA ASP A 491 5.64 -2.90 -2.45
C ASP A 491 7.11 -2.72 -2.82
N SER A 492 7.89 -2.08 -1.94
CA SER A 492 9.31 -1.77 -2.16
C SER A 492 10.26 -2.38 -1.14
N PHE A 493 9.79 -2.80 0.03
CA PHE A 493 10.59 -3.33 1.13
C PHE A 493 9.94 -4.58 1.74
N PRO A 494 10.70 -5.63 2.14
CA PRO A 494 12.17 -5.79 1.99
C PRO A 494 12.59 -6.17 0.57
N VAL A 495 11.66 -6.46 -0.32
CA VAL A 495 11.89 -6.76 -1.73
C VAL A 495 10.86 -6.04 -2.60
N THR A 496 11.24 -5.66 -3.80
CA THR A 496 10.30 -5.01 -4.75
C THR A 496 9.34 -6.05 -5.32
N ARG A 497 8.12 -6.06 -4.85
CA ARG A 497 7.00 -6.88 -5.33
C ARG A 497 5.68 -6.27 -4.82
N LYS A 498 4.58 -6.50 -5.54
CA LYS A 498 3.26 -6.08 -5.05
C LYS A 498 2.85 -6.91 -3.84
N ASP A 499 2.44 -6.24 -2.74
CA ASP A 499 1.82 -6.87 -1.58
C ASP A 499 0.36 -6.39 -1.44
N HIS A 500 -0.42 -7.09 -0.62
CA HIS A 500 -1.83 -6.81 -0.40
C HIS A 500 -2.18 -6.85 1.11
N PRO A 501 -1.54 -6.00 1.93
CA PRO A 501 -1.55 -6.20 3.39
C PRO A 501 -2.75 -5.60 4.12
N LEU A 502 -3.58 -4.76 3.47
CA LEU A 502 -4.57 -3.92 4.12
C LEU A 502 -6.00 -4.45 3.98
N LEU A 503 -6.97 -3.72 4.54
CA LEU A 503 -8.39 -4.11 4.55
C LEU A 503 -9.10 -3.86 3.21
N PHE A 504 -8.62 -2.88 2.45
CA PHE A 504 -9.18 -2.49 1.16
C PHE A 504 -8.18 -2.83 0.04
N ASP A 505 -8.70 -3.26 -1.09
CA ASP A 505 -7.89 -3.64 -2.25
C ASP A 505 -7.35 -2.41 -3.01
N THR A 506 -6.64 -2.66 -4.12
CA THR A 506 -6.09 -1.61 -4.99
C THR A 506 -7.15 -0.76 -5.69
N ARG A 507 -8.43 -1.12 -5.59
CA ARG A 507 -9.58 -0.39 -6.13
C ARG A 507 -10.45 0.22 -5.03
N LEU A 508 -9.95 0.25 -3.81
CA LEU A 508 -10.62 0.78 -2.61
C LEU A 508 -11.88 0.01 -2.21
N GLN A 509 -11.97 -1.27 -2.61
CA GLN A 509 -13.07 -2.14 -2.24
C GLN A 509 -12.70 -3.02 -1.05
N ALA A 510 -13.68 -3.31 -0.19
CA ALA A 510 -13.49 -4.13 1.00
C ALA A 510 -13.09 -5.57 0.62
N LYS A 511 -12.00 -6.07 1.20
CA LYS A 511 -11.52 -7.44 1.08
C LYS A 511 -12.16 -8.34 2.14
N ASP A 512 -11.96 -9.66 2.04
CA ASP A 512 -12.28 -10.58 3.13
C ASP A 512 -11.58 -10.17 4.45
N ALA A 513 -10.39 -9.54 4.36
CA ALA A 513 -9.66 -8.96 5.49
C ALA A 513 -10.48 -7.89 6.25
N TYR A 514 -11.22 -7.03 5.54
CA TYR A 514 -12.13 -6.06 6.14
C TYR A 514 -13.24 -6.75 6.94
N TRP A 515 -13.83 -7.80 6.38
CA TRP A 515 -14.84 -8.59 7.09
C TRP A 515 -14.27 -9.31 8.31
N GLY A 516 -13.00 -9.72 8.26
CA GLY A 516 -12.28 -10.26 9.42
C GLY A 516 -12.28 -9.33 10.63
N VAL A 517 -12.31 -8.03 10.41
CA VAL A 517 -12.31 -7.00 11.46
C VAL A 517 -13.73 -6.61 11.89
N VAL A 518 -14.60 -6.36 10.89
CA VAL A 518 -15.91 -5.71 11.12
C VAL A 518 -17.00 -6.73 11.45
N ASP A 519 -17.07 -7.82 10.70
CA ASP A 519 -18.03 -8.91 10.90
C ASP A 519 -17.45 -10.24 10.38
N PRO A 520 -16.75 -11.01 11.23
CA PRO A 520 -16.10 -12.26 10.81
C PRO A 520 -17.04 -13.33 10.23
N SER A 521 -18.36 -13.19 10.44
CA SER A 521 -19.34 -14.09 9.85
C SER A 521 -19.46 -13.95 8.32
N GLN A 522 -18.96 -12.85 7.77
CA GLN A 522 -18.97 -12.52 6.35
C GLN A 522 -17.72 -12.98 5.59
N ILE A 523 -16.70 -13.50 6.29
CA ILE A 523 -15.47 -13.96 5.64
C ILE A 523 -15.81 -15.06 4.61
N GLY A 524 -15.39 -14.87 3.35
CA GLY A 524 -15.71 -15.79 2.24
C GLY A 524 -17.16 -15.69 1.74
N GLY A 525 -17.91 -14.65 2.14
CA GLY A 525 -19.22 -14.34 1.61
C GLY A 525 -19.16 -13.86 0.15
N PRO A 526 -20.28 -13.78 -0.58
CA PRO A 526 -20.29 -13.32 -1.96
C PRO A 526 -19.90 -11.83 -2.00
N THR A 527 -18.81 -11.52 -2.69
CA THR A 527 -18.44 -10.15 -3.04
C THR A 527 -19.55 -9.55 -3.91
N THR A 528 -20.27 -8.55 -3.40
CA THR A 528 -21.38 -7.91 -4.13
C THR A 528 -20.81 -7.04 -5.25
N THR A 529 -20.49 -7.66 -6.38
CA THR A 529 -20.31 -6.94 -7.63
C THR A 529 -21.66 -6.86 -8.32
N THR A 530 -22.27 -5.69 -8.29
CA THR A 530 -23.56 -5.44 -8.99
C THR A 530 -23.31 -5.46 -10.50
N THR A 531 -23.43 -6.65 -11.11
CA THR A 531 -23.53 -6.78 -12.55
C THR A 531 -24.98 -7.01 -12.89
N THR A 532 -25.62 -6.02 -13.48
CA THR A 532 -26.99 -6.13 -14.03
C THR A 532 -26.95 -7.07 -15.23
N THR A 533 -27.38 -8.32 -15.05
CA THR A 533 -27.50 -9.29 -16.14
C THR A 533 -28.94 -9.37 -16.60
N THR A 534 -29.18 -8.98 -17.84
CA THR A 534 -30.44 -9.17 -18.55
C THR A 534 -30.61 -10.65 -18.88
N THR A 535 -31.71 -11.24 -18.41
CA THR A 535 -32.09 -12.64 -18.61
C THR A 535 -32.54 -12.90 -20.04
N THR A 536 -31.91 -13.85 -20.71
CA THR A 536 -32.47 -14.50 -21.91
C THR A 536 -32.49 -16.01 -21.67
N THR A 537 -33.69 -16.56 -21.74
CA THR A 537 -34.06 -17.97 -21.54
C THR A 537 -33.73 -18.80 -22.78
N THR A 538 -33.07 -19.96 -22.65
CA THR A 538 -33.36 -21.19 -23.42
C THR A 538 -32.70 -22.45 -22.88
N THR A 539 -33.53 -23.43 -22.55
CA THR A 539 -33.54 -24.91 -22.78
C THR A 539 -32.48 -25.85 -22.26
N ASP A 540 -32.98 -26.78 -21.43
CA ASP A 540 -32.60 -28.18 -21.12
C ASP A 540 -31.11 -28.60 -21.07
N SER A 541 -30.67 -28.79 -19.83
CA SER A 541 -29.58 -29.68 -19.44
C SER A 541 -29.91 -30.34 -18.09
N PRO A 542 -29.33 -31.54 -17.78
CA PRO A 542 -29.64 -32.27 -16.54
C PRO A 542 -29.33 -31.42 -15.30
N PRO A 543 -30.00 -31.65 -14.15
CA PRO A 543 -29.89 -30.82 -12.97
C PRO A 543 -28.43 -30.67 -12.55
N PRO A 544 -27.97 -29.43 -12.25
CA PRO A 544 -26.58 -29.18 -11.88
C PRO A 544 -26.24 -29.91 -10.57
N ALA A 545 -25.06 -30.54 -10.52
CA ALA A 545 -24.56 -31.18 -9.30
C ALA A 545 -24.55 -30.18 -8.14
N SER A 546 -25.08 -30.60 -6.97
CA SER A 546 -25.24 -29.76 -5.78
C SER A 546 -23.91 -29.33 -5.13
N CYS A 547 -22.78 -29.88 -5.57
CA CYS A 547 -21.43 -29.57 -5.08
C CYS A 547 -20.38 -29.55 -6.20
N ALA A 548 -19.31 -28.80 -5.97
CA ALA A 548 -18.08 -28.88 -6.76
C ALA A 548 -16.88 -29.14 -5.84
N VAL A 549 -15.87 -29.84 -6.36
CA VAL A 549 -14.63 -30.14 -5.63
C VAL A 549 -13.44 -29.84 -6.52
N SER A 550 -12.52 -29.00 -6.03
CA SER A 550 -11.17 -28.87 -6.60
C SER A 550 -10.16 -29.60 -5.72
N TYR A 551 -9.22 -30.29 -6.36
CA TYR A 551 -8.14 -31.02 -5.71
C TYR A 551 -6.81 -30.60 -6.30
N ASP A 552 -5.90 -30.09 -5.46
CA ASP A 552 -4.59 -29.65 -5.88
C ASP A 552 -3.46 -30.32 -5.13
N ILE A 553 -2.33 -30.53 -5.82
CA ILE A 553 -1.06 -30.97 -5.24
C ILE A 553 -0.21 -29.71 -5.09
N ALA A 554 -0.20 -29.14 -3.87
CA ALA A 554 0.49 -27.91 -3.56
C ALA A 554 2.02 -28.07 -3.51
N GLY A 555 2.50 -29.29 -3.28
CA GLY A 555 3.92 -29.64 -3.30
C GLY A 555 4.13 -31.13 -3.38
N GLN A 556 5.24 -31.56 -4.01
CA GLN A 556 5.60 -32.97 -4.14
C GLN A 556 7.10 -33.16 -3.99
N TRP A 557 7.50 -34.20 -3.24
CA TRP A 557 8.89 -34.61 -3.03
C TRP A 557 9.03 -36.10 -3.13
N GLN A 558 10.22 -36.62 -2.93
CA GLN A 558 10.46 -38.05 -2.98
C GLN A 558 9.59 -38.79 -1.93
N ASN A 559 8.67 -39.61 -2.39
CA ASN A 559 7.74 -40.43 -1.58
C ASN A 559 6.68 -39.64 -0.78
N GLY A 560 6.54 -38.31 -0.96
CA GLY A 560 5.54 -37.53 -0.24
C GLY A 560 4.93 -36.40 -1.09
N PHE A 561 3.76 -35.91 -0.70
CA PHE A 561 3.10 -34.79 -1.31
C PHE A 561 2.19 -34.06 -0.33
N GLN A 562 1.98 -32.79 -0.58
CA GLN A 562 0.97 -31.98 0.10
C GLN A 562 -0.21 -31.79 -0.85
N GLY A 563 -1.40 -32.12 -0.39
CA GLY A 563 -2.64 -31.93 -1.12
C GLY A 563 -3.57 -30.96 -0.43
N SER A 564 -4.38 -30.27 -1.22
CA SER A 564 -5.49 -29.47 -0.75
C SER A 564 -6.76 -29.82 -1.51
N VAL A 565 -7.90 -29.78 -0.82
CA VAL A 565 -9.22 -30.05 -1.41
C VAL A 565 -10.17 -28.95 -0.97
N ARG A 566 -10.79 -28.27 -1.93
CA ARG A 566 -11.85 -27.31 -1.69
C ARG A 566 -13.20 -27.92 -2.08
N ILE A 567 -14.17 -27.83 -1.17
CA ILE A 567 -15.55 -28.28 -1.36
C ILE A 567 -16.42 -27.03 -1.51
N THR A 568 -17.14 -26.89 -2.60
CA THR A 568 -18.07 -25.77 -2.85
C THR A 568 -19.51 -26.29 -2.90
N ASN A 569 -20.36 -25.74 -2.07
CA ASN A 569 -21.81 -25.99 -2.11
C ASN A 569 -22.44 -25.17 -3.25
N ARG A 570 -22.89 -25.84 -4.29
CA ARG A 570 -23.59 -25.21 -5.43
C ARG A 570 -25.12 -25.27 -5.33
N SER A 571 -25.63 -25.76 -4.22
CA SER A 571 -27.09 -25.78 -3.98
C SER A 571 -27.56 -24.45 -3.39
N THR A 572 -28.87 -24.27 -3.40
CA THR A 572 -29.55 -23.11 -2.79
C THR A 572 -29.81 -23.27 -1.30
N ALA A 573 -29.39 -24.38 -0.70
CA ALA A 573 -29.54 -24.67 0.73
C ALA A 573 -28.16 -24.95 1.36
N PRO A 574 -27.94 -24.64 2.65
CA PRO A 574 -26.72 -24.98 3.33
C PRO A 574 -26.53 -26.51 3.41
N ILE A 575 -25.28 -26.97 3.35
CA ILE A 575 -24.91 -28.37 3.62
C ILE A 575 -24.42 -28.44 5.06
N ASP A 576 -25.17 -29.05 5.93
CA ASP A 576 -24.81 -29.29 7.32
C ASP A 576 -24.18 -30.69 7.48
N LYS A 577 -23.10 -30.77 8.25
CA LYS A 577 -22.40 -32.04 8.57
C LYS A 577 -21.97 -32.81 7.33
N TRP A 578 -21.02 -32.25 6.62
CA TRP A 578 -20.53 -32.84 5.38
C TRP A 578 -19.53 -33.99 5.60
N THR A 579 -19.61 -34.97 4.69
CA THR A 579 -18.64 -36.06 4.53
C THR A 579 -18.20 -36.12 3.08
N LEU A 580 -16.91 -35.89 2.81
CA LEU A 580 -16.30 -35.97 1.49
C LEU A 580 -15.61 -37.33 1.28
N THR A 581 -15.79 -37.94 0.11
CA THR A 581 -15.14 -39.20 -0.23
C THR A 581 -14.50 -39.14 -1.62
N TRP A 582 -13.28 -39.71 -1.75
CA TRP A 582 -12.61 -39.92 -3.04
C TRP A 582 -11.80 -41.20 -3.03
N HIS A 583 -11.32 -41.64 -4.19
CA HIS A 583 -10.53 -42.86 -4.35
C HIS A 583 -9.19 -42.56 -5.04
N TYR A 584 -8.09 -43.01 -4.47
CA TYR A 584 -6.77 -43.02 -5.08
C TYR A 584 -6.54 -44.31 -5.89
N ALA A 585 -6.25 -44.13 -7.17
CA ALA A 585 -6.01 -45.26 -8.07
C ALA A 585 -4.61 -45.89 -7.93
N ASN A 586 -3.64 -45.15 -7.38
CA ASN A 586 -2.22 -45.50 -7.43
C ASN A 586 -1.60 -45.74 -6.05
N GLY A 587 -2.42 -46.10 -5.07
CA GLY A 587 -1.93 -46.53 -3.74
C GLY A 587 -1.45 -45.38 -2.84
N GLN A 588 -1.80 -44.12 -3.16
CA GLN A 588 -1.49 -42.96 -2.31
C GLN A 588 -2.13 -43.13 -0.92
N ARG A 589 -1.47 -42.62 0.12
CA ARG A 589 -1.97 -42.65 1.48
C ARG A 589 -1.87 -41.30 2.13
N VAL A 590 -2.98 -40.83 2.73
CA VAL A 590 -3.00 -39.66 3.61
C VAL A 590 -2.35 -40.06 4.94
N THR A 591 -1.36 -39.29 5.38
CA THR A 591 -0.64 -39.50 6.63
C THR A 591 -1.01 -38.50 7.71
N GLN A 592 -1.37 -37.29 7.31
CA GLN A 592 -1.82 -36.21 8.19
C GLN A 592 -2.86 -35.38 7.44
N LEU A 593 -3.92 -34.91 8.14
CA LEU A 593 -4.94 -34.05 7.56
C LEU A 593 -5.37 -32.99 8.58
N TRP A 594 -5.60 -31.79 8.10
CA TRP A 594 -6.13 -30.68 8.90
C TRP A 594 -7.44 -30.18 8.30
N ASN A 595 -8.24 -29.54 9.11
CA ASN A 595 -9.59 -29.05 8.81
C ASN A 595 -10.61 -30.17 8.51
N GLY A 596 -10.35 -31.40 8.98
CA GLY A 596 -11.24 -32.55 8.85
C GLY A 596 -10.75 -33.73 9.64
N ALA A 597 -11.62 -34.70 9.88
CA ALA A 597 -11.29 -35.99 10.47
C ALA A 597 -11.30 -37.05 9.35
N PHE A 598 -10.16 -37.69 9.10
CA PHE A 598 -10.08 -38.64 7.98
C PHE A 598 -9.94 -40.10 8.42
N ARG A 599 -10.39 -40.97 7.55
CA ARG A 599 -10.12 -42.40 7.54
C ARG A 599 -9.82 -42.88 6.13
N GLN A 600 -8.92 -43.81 5.97
CA GLN A 600 -8.59 -44.41 4.67
C GLN A 600 -8.60 -45.91 4.73
N SER A 601 -9.29 -46.55 3.78
CA SER A 601 -9.32 -47.98 3.58
C SER A 601 -8.96 -48.30 2.12
N GLY A 602 -7.80 -48.95 1.91
CA GLY A 602 -7.27 -49.13 0.56
C GLY A 602 -7.03 -47.79 -0.13
N GLY A 603 -7.58 -47.61 -1.33
CA GLY A 603 -7.53 -46.34 -2.06
C GLY A 603 -8.61 -45.33 -1.66
N GLN A 604 -9.63 -45.78 -0.91
CA GLN A 604 -10.75 -44.88 -0.55
C GLN A 604 -10.41 -44.03 0.67
N VAL A 605 -10.48 -42.73 0.52
CA VAL A 605 -10.36 -41.74 1.59
C VAL A 605 -11.74 -41.17 1.88
N THR A 606 -12.08 -41.07 3.15
CA THR A 606 -13.28 -40.42 3.65
C THR A 606 -12.86 -39.36 4.66
N VAL A 607 -13.38 -38.16 4.53
CA VAL A 607 -13.12 -37.01 5.43
C VAL A 607 -14.44 -36.46 5.93
N ASP A 608 -14.60 -36.45 7.23
CA ASP A 608 -15.73 -35.83 7.91
C ASP A 608 -15.35 -34.43 8.37
N HIS A 609 -16.34 -33.54 8.45
CA HIS A 609 -16.22 -32.21 9.00
C HIS A 609 -15.68 -32.22 10.44
N VAL A 610 -15.12 -31.10 10.89
CA VAL A 610 -14.84 -30.80 12.30
C VAL A 610 -15.86 -29.80 12.86
N ALA A 611 -15.86 -29.56 14.16
CA ALA A 611 -16.91 -28.78 14.84
C ALA A 611 -17.12 -27.36 14.25
N TRP A 612 -16.07 -26.71 13.80
CA TRP A 612 -16.13 -25.33 13.33
C TRP A 612 -16.43 -25.17 11.83
N ASN A 613 -16.31 -26.25 11.01
CA ASN A 613 -16.57 -26.20 9.56
C ASN A 613 -17.68 -27.15 9.11
N HIS A 614 -18.55 -27.60 10.03
CA HIS A 614 -19.62 -28.55 9.74
C HIS A 614 -20.66 -28.03 8.75
N LEU A 615 -20.83 -26.71 8.69
CA LEU A 615 -21.81 -26.02 7.84
C LEU A 615 -21.11 -25.40 6.63
N ILE A 616 -21.58 -25.77 5.42
CA ILE A 616 -21.18 -25.10 4.17
C ILE A 616 -22.42 -24.34 3.68
N PRO A 617 -22.47 -22.99 3.79
CA PRO A 617 -23.61 -22.20 3.32
C PRO A 617 -23.94 -22.44 1.84
N ALA A 618 -25.13 -22.09 1.40
CA ALA A 618 -25.49 -22.08 -0.02
C ALA A 618 -24.52 -21.20 -0.80
N GLY A 619 -23.89 -21.72 -1.83
CA GLY A 619 -22.83 -21.03 -2.60
C GLY A 619 -21.47 -20.97 -1.90
N GLY A 620 -21.40 -21.28 -0.61
CA GLY A 620 -20.16 -21.24 0.19
C GLY A 620 -19.23 -22.43 -0.07
N SER A 621 -18.02 -22.37 0.53
CA SER A 621 -17.04 -23.46 0.41
C SER A 621 -16.27 -23.68 1.70
N THR A 622 -15.70 -24.88 1.85
CA THR A 622 -14.74 -25.22 2.90
C THR A 622 -13.55 -25.92 2.29
N SER A 623 -12.39 -25.90 2.96
CA SER A 623 -11.17 -26.53 2.46
C SER A 623 -10.54 -27.41 3.53
N ILE A 624 -9.95 -28.50 3.07
CA ILE A 624 -9.09 -29.37 3.87
C ILE A 624 -7.70 -29.44 3.23
N GLY A 625 -6.67 -29.60 4.04
CA GLY A 625 -5.33 -29.86 3.55
C GLY A 625 -4.74 -31.11 4.19
N PHE A 626 -3.76 -31.74 3.54
CA PHE A 626 -3.18 -32.97 4.05
C PHE A 626 -1.77 -33.24 3.50
N ILE A 627 -1.02 -34.04 4.23
CA ILE A 627 0.22 -34.66 3.76
C ILE A 627 -0.12 -36.11 3.39
N GLY A 628 0.40 -36.54 2.27
CA GLY A 628 0.27 -37.92 1.80
C GLY A 628 1.60 -38.51 1.33
N THR A 629 1.61 -39.85 1.20
CA THR A 629 2.71 -40.60 0.57
C THR A 629 2.26 -41.20 -0.75
N TRP A 630 3.21 -41.35 -1.66
CA TRP A 630 3.00 -41.98 -2.96
C TRP A 630 4.20 -42.81 -3.38
N SER A 631 3.97 -43.77 -4.28
CA SER A 631 5.02 -44.55 -4.92
C SER A 631 4.63 -44.80 -6.38
N GLY A 632 5.57 -44.63 -7.32
CA GLY A 632 5.31 -44.75 -8.75
C GLY A 632 4.71 -43.50 -9.36
N VAL A 633 3.39 -43.33 -9.35
CA VAL A 633 2.69 -42.18 -9.95
C VAL A 633 1.74 -41.55 -8.93
N ASN A 634 1.75 -40.20 -8.84
CA ASN A 634 0.86 -39.44 -7.98
C ASN A 634 -0.20 -38.69 -8.82
N THR A 635 -1.21 -39.45 -9.31
CA THR A 635 -2.32 -38.85 -10.07
C THR A 635 -3.39 -38.29 -9.15
N LYS A 636 -3.97 -37.13 -9.52
CA LYS A 636 -5.11 -36.57 -8.82
C LYS A 636 -6.35 -37.46 -8.94
N PRO A 637 -7.19 -37.61 -7.90
CA PRO A 637 -8.50 -38.23 -8.01
C PRO A 637 -9.39 -37.50 -9.02
N THR A 638 -10.22 -38.26 -9.75
CA THR A 638 -11.10 -37.71 -10.80
C THR A 638 -12.58 -37.71 -10.41
N ALA A 639 -12.93 -38.26 -9.25
CA ALA A 639 -14.30 -38.34 -8.77
C ALA A 639 -14.37 -38.14 -7.26
N PHE A 640 -15.33 -37.33 -6.85
CA PHE A 640 -15.61 -36.98 -5.45
C PHE A 640 -17.10 -37.10 -5.16
N THR A 641 -17.44 -37.56 -3.95
CA THR A 641 -18.82 -37.48 -3.47
C THR A 641 -18.88 -36.72 -2.16
N LEU A 642 -19.91 -35.92 -2.01
CA LEU A 642 -20.23 -35.19 -0.78
C LEU A 642 -21.57 -35.68 -0.25
N ASN A 643 -21.58 -36.22 0.97
CA ASN A 643 -22.75 -36.89 1.56
C ASN A 643 -23.38 -37.93 0.62
N GLY A 644 -22.54 -38.69 -0.12
CA GLY A 644 -22.95 -39.72 -1.06
C GLY A 644 -23.40 -39.23 -2.45
N LEU A 645 -23.50 -37.88 -2.67
CA LEU A 645 -23.86 -37.29 -3.96
C LEU A 645 -22.61 -36.93 -4.74
N ALA A 646 -22.58 -37.24 -6.05
CA ALA A 646 -21.45 -36.92 -6.91
C ALA A 646 -21.27 -35.38 -7.04
N CYS A 647 -20.03 -34.93 -6.84
CA CYS A 647 -19.67 -33.52 -7.06
C CYS A 647 -19.07 -33.33 -8.46
N ARG A 648 -19.23 -32.12 -8.98
CA ARG A 648 -18.51 -31.69 -10.19
C ARG A 648 -17.04 -31.40 -9.84
N LEU A 649 -16.12 -31.72 -10.76
CA LEU A 649 -14.76 -31.23 -10.66
C LEU A 649 -14.75 -29.73 -10.97
N GLY A 650 -14.20 -28.95 -10.03
CA GLY A 650 -14.10 -27.48 -10.12
C GLY A 650 -12.81 -27.02 -10.75
#